data_746791af04d2450d092cea6846598f3f
#
_entry.id   746791af04d2450d092cea6846598f3f
#
_cell.length_a   1.000
_cell.length_b   1.000
_cell.length_c   1.000
_cell.angle_alpha   90.00
_cell.angle_beta   90.00
_cell.angle_gamma   90.00
#
_symmetry.space_group_name_H-M   'P 1'
#
loop_
_entity.id
_entity.type
_entity.pdbx_description
1 polymer ?
#
loop_
_entity_poly.entity_id
_entity_poly.type
_entity_poly.pdbx_seq_one_letter_code
_entity_poly.pdbx_strand_id
1 'polypeptide(L)'
;MELASKYNPADVEGKWYQYWLDHKLFSSKPDGREPYTIVIPPPNVTGVLHMGHMLNNTIQDILVRRARMEGKNACWVPGTDHASIATEAKVVNKLAAQGIKKTDLTRDEFLKHAWEWTDEHGGIILKQLRKLGASCDWDRTAFTMDEKRSESVLKVFVDLYNKGLIYRGVRMVNWDPKALTALSDEEVIYKEEHGKLYYLRYKVEGDAEGRYAVVATTRPETIMGDTAMCINPNDPKNEWLKGKKVIVPLVNRVIPVIEDDYVDIEFGTGCLKVTPAHDVNDYMLGEKYNLPSIDIFNDNGTLSEAAGLYIGMDRFDVRKQIEKDLDAAGLLDKVEAYTNKVGYSERTNVVIEPKLSMQWFLKMQHFADMALPPVMNDDLKFYPAKYKNTYRHWMENIKDWCISRQLWWGHRIPAYFLPEGGYVVAATEEEALKLAKEKTGNPALTMEDLRQDEDCLDTWFSSWLWPISLFDGINNPGNEEINYYYPTSDLVTGPDIIFFWVARMIMAGYEYEGKMPFKNVYFTGIVRDKLGRKISKSLGNSPDPLDLIEKSGAAGVRMGMMLAAPAGNDILFDDALCEQGRNFCNKIWNAYRLVSGWKIDDSQPVPEAARLASCWFESKQNEVAAEVADLFSKYRLSEALMAVYKLFWDEFSSWYLEIIKPAYGQGINSSIHAATIGYFDNLLHLLHPFMPFITEELWQQMYEREEGESIMVCPLTINTYVDTDTIRQFEVVKEVISNIRSIRLQKNIAQKEPLTLQVVGENPIAEFNAVILKMCNLTAIDVVDAKTEGAASFMVGTTEYAVPLGNMIDVEAEIARMEAELKHKEGFLQGVMKKLSNEKFVNNAPAAVLELERKKQADAESIINSLKESIAALKK
;
A
#
# COMPACT_ATOMS: atom_id res chain seq x y z
N MET A 1 -33.75 24.60 7.06
CA MET A 1 -34.20 23.20 7.08
C MET A 1 -33.61 22.56 8.33
N GLU A 2 -34.43 21.89 9.12
CA GLU A 2 -33.93 21.26 10.36
C GLU A 2 -33.14 20.01 10.00
N LEU A 3 -31.91 19.87 10.53
CA LEU A 3 -31.09 18.72 10.31
C LEU A 3 -31.66 17.48 11.01
N ALA A 4 -31.52 16.31 10.37
CA ALA A 4 -31.87 15.03 10.97
C ALA A 4 -31.14 14.83 12.32
N SER A 5 -31.72 14.07 13.23
CA SER A 5 -31.13 13.81 14.55
C SER A 5 -29.84 13.02 14.54
N LYS A 6 -29.59 12.25 13.46
CA LYS A 6 -28.38 11.45 13.24
C LYS A 6 -27.93 11.57 11.79
N TYR A 7 -26.62 11.48 11.60
CA TYR A 7 -26.05 11.35 10.27
C TYR A 7 -26.39 9.98 9.67
N ASN A 8 -26.98 9.97 8.48
CA ASN A 8 -27.26 8.76 7.72
C ASN A 8 -26.51 8.81 6.39
N PRO A 9 -25.47 7.99 6.20
CA PRO A 9 -24.70 7.96 4.94
C PRO A 9 -25.56 7.73 3.70
N ALA A 10 -26.60 6.90 3.80
CA ALA A 10 -27.48 6.58 2.68
C ALA A 10 -28.21 7.81 2.10
N ASP A 11 -28.51 8.81 2.94
CA ASP A 11 -29.19 10.03 2.52
C ASP A 11 -28.26 11.09 1.91
N VAL A 12 -26.95 10.91 2.07
CA VAL A 12 -25.93 11.92 1.78
C VAL A 12 -24.99 11.50 0.64
N GLU A 13 -24.46 10.28 0.69
CA GLU A 13 -23.38 9.86 -0.18
C GLU A 13 -23.78 9.79 -1.65
N GLY A 14 -24.89 9.15 -1.97
CA GLY A 14 -25.39 9.05 -3.35
C GLY A 14 -25.76 10.40 -3.95
N LYS A 15 -26.38 11.26 -3.14
CA LYS A 15 -26.80 12.60 -3.54
C LYS A 15 -25.61 13.48 -3.95
N TRP A 16 -24.57 13.57 -3.11
CA TRP A 16 -23.42 14.43 -3.39
C TRP A 16 -22.50 13.85 -4.46
N TYR A 17 -22.35 12.52 -4.51
CA TYR A 17 -21.59 11.93 -5.61
C TYR A 17 -22.22 12.26 -6.97
N GLN A 18 -23.54 12.15 -7.09
CA GLN A 18 -24.26 12.52 -8.33
C GLN A 18 -24.13 14.02 -8.62
N TYR A 19 -24.20 14.87 -7.60
CA TYR A 19 -23.99 16.31 -7.74
C TYR A 19 -22.61 16.63 -8.33
N TRP A 20 -21.56 16.01 -7.81
CA TRP A 20 -20.21 16.19 -8.34
C TRP A 20 -20.06 15.72 -9.79
N LEU A 21 -20.70 14.62 -10.14
CA LEU A 21 -20.72 14.13 -11.53
C LEU A 21 -21.48 15.09 -12.46
N ASP A 22 -22.64 15.53 -12.07
CA ASP A 22 -23.51 16.43 -12.89
C ASP A 22 -22.82 17.77 -13.17
N HIS A 23 -22.06 18.28 -12.24
CA HIS A 23 -21.32 19.55 -12.37
C HIS A 23 -19.87 19.37 -12.87
N LYS A 24 -19.50 18.16 -13.26
CA LYS A 24 -18.17 17.86 -13.82
C LYS A 24 -17.00 18.30 -12.95
N LEU A 25 -17.15 18.20 -11.62
CA LEU A 25 -16.15 18.68 -10.66
C LEU A 25 -14.86 17.85 -10.65
N PHE A 26 -14.90 16.63 -11.17
CA PHE A 26 -13.73 15.77 -11.31
C PHE A 26 -13.01 15.94 -12.65
N SER A 27 -13.62 16.61 -13.60
CA SER A 27 -13.10 16.74 -14.96
C SER A 27 -11.88 17.67 -15.01
N SER A 28 -10.91 17.31 -15.81
CA SER A 28 -9.70 18.10 -15.99
C SER A 28 -9.42 18.33 -17.49
N LYS A 29 -9.00 19.55 -17.80
CA LYS A 29 -8.45 19.93 -19.10
C LYS A 29 -7.20 20.78 -18.83
N PRO A 30 -6.18 20.74 -19.70
CA PRO A 30 -5.04 21.64 -19.58
C PRO A 30 -5.45 23.10 -19.47
N ASP A 31 -4.92 23.80 -18.48
CA ASP A 31 -5.11 25.24 -18.27
C ASP A 31 -3.87 25.88 -17.67
N GLY A 32 -3.98 27.13 -17.17
CA GLY A 32 -2.85 27.86 -16.59
C GLY A 32 -2.45 27.47 -15.17
N ARG A 33 -3.23 26.60 -14.51
CA ARG A 33 -2.93 26.16 -13.16
C ARG A 33 -1.84 25.09 -13.16
N GLU A 34 -1.16 24.93 -12.03
CA GLU A 34 -0.24 23.81 -11.81
C GLU A 34 -1.01 22.50 -11.84
N PRO A 35 -0.63 21.52 -12.68
CA PRO A 35 -1.30 20.24 -12.70
C PRO A 35 -0.94 19.40 -11.48
N TYR A 36 -1.92 18.68 -10.95
CA TYR A 36 -1.72 17.54 -10.07
C TYR A 36 -2.29 16.30 -10.75
N THR A 37 -1.42 15.46 -11.22
CA THR A 37 -1.81 14.28 -11.98
C THR A 37 -1.50 13.02 -11.20
N ILE A 38 -2.48 12.13 -11.14
CA ILE A 38 -2.29 10.79 -10.62
C ILE A 38 -2.99 9.79 -11.52
N VAL A 39 -2.35 8.67 -11.80
CA VAL A 39 -2.95 7.58 -12.57
C VAL A 39 -3.23 6.42 -11.65
N ILE A 40 -4.41 5.84 -11.78
CA ILE A 40 -4.78 4.70 -10.94
C ILE A 40 -3.88 3.49 -11.25
N PRO A 41 -3.43 2.72 -10.24
CA PRO A 41 -3.00 1.35 -10.50
C PRO A 41 -4.20 0.57 -11.03
N PRO A 42 -4.22 0.22 -12.33
CA PRO A 42 -5.45 -0.30 -12.91
C PRO A 42 -5.79 -1.66 -12.31
N PRO A 43 -6.92 -1.80 -11.61
CA PRO A 43 -7.30 -3.09 -11.04
C PRO A 43 -7.52 -4.15 -12.11
N ASN A 44 -7.09 -5.36 -11.81
CA ASN A 44 -7.29 -6.51 -12.68
C ASN A 44 -8.78 -6.89 -12.76
N VAL A 45 -9.28 -7.12 -13.96
CA VAL A 45 -10.68 -7.55 -14.19
C VAL A 45 -10.91 -9.03 -13.81
N THR A 46 -10.14 -9.56 -12.88
CA THR A 46 -10.22 -10.92 -12.38
C THR A 46 -11.32 -11.16 -11.35
N GLY A 47 -11.91 -10.10 -10.84
CA GLY A 47 -12.95 -10.14 -9.83
C GLY A 47 -13.25 -8.77 -9.25
N VAL A 48 -13.92 -8.75 -8.10
CA VAL A 48 -14.26 -7.53 -7.38
C VAL A 48 -13.08 -7.00 -6.56
N LEU A 49 -13.11 -5.72 -6.22
CA LEU A 49 -12.11 -5.09 -5.37
C LEU A 49 -12.16 -5.65 -3.94
N HIS A 50 -11.03 -5.62 -3.26
CA HIS A 50 -10.88 -5.99 -1.86
C HIS A 50 -10.36 -4.81 -1.02
N MET A 51 -10.17 -5.01 0.30
CA MET A 51 -9.80 -3.92 1.21
C MET A 51 -8.45 -3.27 0.89
N GLY A 52 -7.52 -4.00 0.28
CA GLY A 52 -6.26 -3.40 -0.20
C GLY A 52 -6.48 -2.35 -1.28
N HIS A 53 -7.42 -2.57 -2.18
CA HIS A 53 -7.83 -1.58 -3.18
C HIS A 53 -8.52 -0.37 -2.52
N MET A 54 -9.33 -0.62 -1.49
CA MET A 54 -9.98 0.48 -0.74
C MET A 54 -8.94 1.39 -0.09
N LEU A 55 -7.92 0.83 0.53
CA LEU A 55 -6.81 1.60 1.09
C LEU A 55 -6.10 2.42 0.00
N ASN A 56 -5.67 1.76 -1.06
CA ASN A 56 -4.91 2.40 -2.14
C ASN A 56 -5.69 3.56 -2.77
N ASN A 57 -6.95 3.35 -3.10
CA ASN A 57 -7.78 4.37 -3.74
C ASN A 57 -8.22 5.48 -2.77
N THR A 58 -8.35 5.18 -1.49
CA THR A 58 -8.58 6.20 -0.46
C THR A 58 -7.39 7.16 -0.36
N ILE A 59 -6.18 6.63 -0.35
CA ILE A 59 -4.95 7.44 -0.32
C ILE A 59 -4.87 8.33 -1.56
N GLN A 60 -5.12 7.79 -2.74
CA GLN A 60 -5.12 8.57 -3.98
C GLN A 60 -6.16 9.69 -3.92
N ASP A 61 -7.38 9.39 -3.47
CA ASP A 61 -8.46 10.38 -3.38
C ASP A 61 -8.13 11.50 -2.39
N ILE A 62 -7.53 11.17 -1.25
CA ILE A 62 -7.07 12.16 -0.26
C ILE A 62 -6.07 13.13 -0.90
N LEU A 63 -5.08 12.62 -1.61
CA LEU A 63 -4.06 13.45 -2.27
C LEU A 63 -4.67 14.33 -3.36
N VAL A 64 -5.55 13.77 -4.17
CA VAL A 64 -6.24 14.50 -5.26
C VAL A 64 -7.13 15.61 -4.71
N ARG A 65 -7.93 15.32 -3.68
CA ARG A 65 -8.83 16.31 -3.07
C ARG A 65 -8.05 17.44 -2.39
N ARG A 66 -6.98 17.10 -1.69
CA ARG A 66 -6.10 18.10 -1.09
C ARG A 66 -5.48 19.02 -2.16
N ALA A 67 -4.95 18.46 -3.23
CA ALA A 67 -4.38 19.24 -4.33
C ALA A 67 -5.40 20.16 -5.00
N ARG A 68 -6.63 19.66 -5.20
CA ARG A 68 -7.73 20.45 -5.78
C ARG A 68 -8.07 21.64 -4.90
N MET A 69 -8.13 21.46 -3.58
CA MET A 69 -8.36 22.53 -2.60
C MET A 69 -7.21 23.53 -2.52
N GLU A 70 -5.99 23.13 -2.88
CA GLU A 70 -4.83 24.03 -2.98
C GLU A 70 -4.81 24.83 -4.29
N GLY A 71 -5.82 24.68 -5.12
CA GLY A 71 -5.98 25.46 -6.36
C GLY A 71 -5.28 24.83 -7.58
N LYS A 72 -4.78 23.61 -7.46
CA LYS A 72 -4.17 22.87 -8.58
C LYS A 72 -5.23 22.28 -9.49
N ASN A 73 -4.86 22.08 -10.76
CA ASN A 73 -5.69 21.36 -11.70
C ASN A 73 -5.47 19.85 -11.50
N ALA A 74 -6.36 19.24 -10.73
CA ALA A 74 -6.25 17.83 -10.39
C ALA A 74 -6.84 16.95 -11.50
N CYS A 75 -6.05 15.98 -11.95
CA CYS A 75 -6.44 14.98 -12.93
C CYS A 75 -6.14 13.58 -12.39
N TRP A 76 -7.16 12.85 -12.03
CA TRP A 76 -7.05 11.46 -11.61
C TRP A 76 -7.68 10.56 -12.66
N VAL A 77 -6.84 9.80 -13.38
CA VAL A 77 -7.29 8.97 -14.49
C VAL A 77 -7.63 7.57 -14.00
N PRO A 78 -8.88 7.13 -14.12
CA PRO A 78 -9.31 5.79 -13.76
C PRO A 78 -9.09 4.80 -14.91
N GLY A 79 -9.08 3.50 -14.56
CA GLY A 79 -9.00 2.45 -15.56
C GLY A 79 -8.91 1.07 -14.93
N THR A 80 -8.86 0.06 -15.80
CA THR A 80 -8.74 -1.35 -15.42
C THR A 80 -7.71 -2.06 -16.30
N ASP A 81 -7.18 -3.17 -15.79
CA ASP A 81 -6.18 -4.00 -16.47
C ASP A 81 -6.80 -5.32 -16.92
N HIS A 82 -6.52 -5.71 -18.17
CA HIS A 82 -7.01 -6.97 -18.74
C HIS A 82 -6.37 -8.21 -18.07
N ALA A 83 -5.22 -8.04 -17.42
CA ALA A 83 -4.55 -9.03 -16.58
C ALA A 83 -4.24 -10.37 -17.27
N SER A 84 -4.18 -10.42 -18.59
CA SER A 84 -3.78 -11.57 -19.43
C SER A 84 -4.04 -12.94 -18.82
N ILE A 85 -2.99 -13.60 -18.31
CA ILE A 85 -3.03 -14.96 -17.76
C ILE A 85 -4.05 -15.12 -16.61
N ALA A 86 -4.13 -14.14 -15.71
CA ALA A 86 -5.02 -14.24 -14.56
C ALA A 86 -6.50 -14.20 -14.98
N THR A 87 -6.87 -13.34 -15.91
CA THR A 87 -8.22 -13.25 -16.45
C THR A 87 -8.57 -14.45 -17.32
N GLU A 88 -7.64 -14.89 -18.18
CA GLU A 88 -7.86 -16.09 -19.00
C GLU A 88 -8.16 -17.32 -18.13
N ALA A 89 -7.39 -17.51 -17.04
CA ALA A 89 -7.64 -18.58 -16.09
C ALA A 89 -9.05 -18.54 -15.48
N LYS A 90 -9.55 -17.34 -15.14
CA LYS A 90 -10.91 -17.15 -14.64
C LYS A 90 -11.98 -17.51 -15.66
N VAL A 91 -11.80 -17.09 -16.91
CA VAL A 91 -12.70 -17.42 -18.02
C VAL A 91 -12.70 -18.92 -18.30
N VAL A 92 -11.52 -19.55 -18.34
CA VAL A 92 -11.39 -21.00 -18.52
C VAL A 92 -12.13 -21.76 -17.41
N ASN A 93 -11.99 -21.36 -16.16
CA ASN A 93 -12.67 -21.99 -15.03
C ASN A 93 -14.18 -21.80 -15.09
N LYS A 94 -14.67 -20.62 -15.49
CA LYS A 94 -16.10 -20.36 -15.68
C LYS A 94 -16.69 -21.27 -16.77
N LEU A 95 -16.01 -21.39 -17.90
CA LEU A 95 -16.42 -22.26 -19.00
C LEU A 95 -16.40 -23.74 -18.61
N ALA A 96 -15.39 -24.18 -17.87
CA ALA A 96 -15.29 -25.54 -17.36
C ALA A 96 -16.46 -25.91 -16.45
N ALA A 97 -16.92 -24.99 -15.60
CA ALA A 97 -18.12 -25.16 -14.79
C ALA A 97 -19.40 -25.33 -15.62
N GLN A 98 -19.41 -24.85 -16.85
CA GLN A 98 -20.50 -25.02 -17.84
C GLN A 98 -20.29 -26.24 -18.76
N GLY A 99 -19.24 -27.03 -18.52
CA GLY A 99 -18.90 -28.20 -19.34
C GLY A 99 -18.19 -27.87 -20.67
N ILE A 100 -17.71 -26.63 -20.84
CA ILE A 100 -17.02 -26.18 -22.03
C ILE A 100 -15.52 -26.14 -21.76
N LYS A 101 -14.73 -26.82 -22.60
CA LYS A 101 -13.26 -26.75 -22.56
C LYS A 101 -12.76 -25.69 -23.55
N LYS A 102 -11.68 -25.01 -23.20
CA LYS A 102 -11.02 -24.05 -24.11
C LYS A 102 -10.67 -24.68 -25.45
N THR A 103 -10.24 -25.95 -25.45
CA THR A 103 -9.90 -26.72 -26.66
C THR A 103 -11.09 -26.98 -27.61
N ASP A 104 -12.33 -26.83 -27.10
CA ASP A 104 -13.56 -26.95 -27.92
C ASP A 104 -13.90 -25.67 -28.68
N LEU A 105 -13.18 -24.56 -28.40
CA LEU A 105 -13.46 -23.26 -28.96
C LEU A 105 -12.36 -22.80 -29.90
N THR A 106 -12.74 -21.96 -30.87
CA THR A 106 -11.78 -21.16 -31.65
C THR A 106 -11.32 -19.97 -30.81
N ARG A 107 -10.23 -19.32 -31.25
CA ARG A 107 -9.72 -18.09 -30.62
C ARG A 107 -10.82 -17.03 -30.50
N ASP A 108 -11.54 -16.76 -31.58
CA ASP A 108 -12.58 -15.74 -31.63
C ASP A 108 -13.77 -16.06 -30.70
N GLU A 109 -14.18 -17.32 -30.65
CA GLU A 109 -15.22 -17.79 -29.71
C GLU A 109 -14.81 -17.61 -28.26
N PHE A 110 -13.57 -17.95 -27.92
CA PHE A 110 -13.02 -17.77 -26.57
C PHE A 110 -12.94 -16.28 -26.21
N LEU A 111 -12.42 -15.45 -27.13
CA LEU A 111 -12.29 -14.01 -26.88
C LEU A 111 -13.64 -13.34 -26.63
N LYS A 112 -14.71 -13.82 -27.27
CA LYS A 112 -16.06 -13.33 -26.97
C LYS A 112 -16.43 -13.56 -25.51
N HIS A 113 -16.18 -14.73 -24.97
CA HIS A 113 -16.38 -15.03 -23.55
C HIS A 113 -15.52 -14.17 -22.63
N ALA A 114 -14.27 -13.94 -23.01
CA ALA A 114 -13.35 -13.11 -22.25
C ALA A 114 -13.78 -11.63 -22.22
N TRP A 115 -14.30 -11.10 -23.32
CA TRP A 115 -14.85 -9.75 -23.36
C TRP A 115 -16.13 -9.61 -22.54
N GLU A 116 -17.02 -10.60 -22.55
CA GLU A 116 -18.21 -10.63 -21.68
C GLU A 116 -17.83 -10.60 -20.21
N TRP A 117 -16.84 -11.39 -19.80
CA TRP A 117 -16.29 -11.38 -18.45
C TRP A 117 -15.72 -10.00 -18.06
N THR A 118 -14.98 -9.40 -18.95
CA THR A 118 -14.31 -8.10 -18.75
C THR A 118 -15.32 -6.97 -18.59
N ASP A 119 -16.36 -6.94 -19.42
CA ASP A 119 -17.41 -5.92 -19.34
C ASP A 119 -18.17 -6.02 -18.01
N GLU A 120 -18.51 -7.22 -17.58
CA GLU A 120 -19.19 -7.46 -16.31
C GLU A 120 -18.35 -7.00 -15.10
N HIS A 121 -17.13 -7.50 -15.00
CA HIS A 121 -16.27 -7.25 -13.83
C HIS A 121 -15.68 -5.83 -13.81
N GLY A 122 -15.36 -5.28 -14.96
CA GLY A 122 -14.93 -3.89 -15.09
C GLY A 122 -16.01 -2.92 -14.61
N GLY A 123 -17.28 -3.16 -14.98
CA GLY A 123 -18.39 -2.36 -14.50
C GLY A 123 -18.58 -2.40 -12.98
N ILE A 124 -18.42 -3.56 -12.37
CA ILE A 124 -18.50 -3.74 -10.91
C ILE A 124 -17.36 -2.96 -10.22
N ILE A 125 -16.13 -3.08 -10.70
CA ILE A 125 -14.95 -2.38 -10.16
C ILE A 125 -15.17 -0.86 -10.15
N LEU A 126 -15.60 -0.29 -11.26
CA LEU A 126 -15.85 1.15 -11.37
C LEU A 126 -16.96 1.60 -10.42
N LYS A 127 -18.01 0.80 -10.25
CA LYS A 127 -19.09 1.06 -9.29
C LYS A 127 -18.57 1.05 -7.84
N GLN A 128 -17.71 0.09 -7.49
CA GLN A 128 -17.11 0.03 -6.15
C GLN A 128 -16.28 1.28 -5.85
N LEU A 129 -15.49 1.76 -6.81
CA LEU A 129 -14.72 2.99 -6.67
C LEU A 129 -15.59 4.22 -6.46
N ARG A 130 -16.69 4.33 -7.19
CA ARG A 130 -17.66 5.42 -7.01
C ARG A 130 -18.30 5.39 -5.63
N LYS A 131 -18.68 4.23 -5.14
CA LYS A 131 -19.23 4.06 -3.78
C LYS A 131 -18.25 4.46 -2.69
N LEU A 132 -16.97 4.24 -2.89
CA LEU A 132 -15.92 4.71 -1.98
C LEU A 132 -15.77 6.24 -1.98
N GLY A 133 -16.24 6.92 -3.00
CA GLY A 133 -16.13 8.36 -3.16
C GLY A 133 -14.94 8.80 -4.02
N ALA A 134 -14.37 7.90 -4.80
CA ALA A 134 -13.22 8.22 -5.65
C ALA A 134 -13.54 9.33 -6.64
N SER A 135 -12.75 10.42 -6.60
CA SER A 135 -12.96 11.62 -7.43
C SER A 135 -12.17 11.56 -8.74
N CYS A 136 -12.33 10.46 -9.45
CA CYS A 136 -11.72 10.25 -10.76
C CYS A 136 -12.38 11.07 -11.85
N ASP A 137 -11.60 11.50 -12.83
CA ASP A 137 -12.13 12.02 -14.10
C ASP A 137 -12.64 10.84 -14.95
N TRP A 138 -13.91 10.48 -14.75
CA TRP A 138 -14.52 9.30 -15.37
C TRP A 138 -14.61 9.38 -16.89
N ASP A 139 -14.59 10.58 -17.47
CA ASP A 139 -14.58 10.77 -18.92
C ASP A 139 -13.26 10.25 -19.54
N ARG A 140 -12.21 10.11 -18.73
CA ARG A 140 -10.90 9.57 -19.14
C ARG A 140 -10.74 8.07 -18.84
N THR A 141 -11.81 7.38 -18.44
CA THR A 141 -11.75 5.96 -18.13
C THR A 141 -11.09 5.17 -19.26
N ALA A 142 -10.07 4.40 -18.94
CA ALA A 142 -9.31 3.64 -19.90
C ALA A 142 -9.23 2.15 -19.50
N PHE A 143 -8.96 1.33 -20.48
CA PHE A 143 -8.73 -0.10 -20.31
C PHE A 143 -7.45 -0.48 -21.06
N THR A 144 -6.60 -1.31 -20.47
CA THR A 144 -5.30 -1.64 -21.07
C THR A 144 -5.39 -2.31 -22.44
N MET A 145 -6.54 -2.87 -22.79
CA MET A 145 -6.82 -3.43 -24.14
C MET A 145 -7.80 -2.61 -24.96
N ASP A 146 -8.12 -1.39 -24.58
CA ASP A 146 -8.91 -0.53 -25.45
C ASP A 146 -8.14 -0.17 -26.74
N GLU A 147 -8.82 0.40 -27.70
CA GLU A 147 -8.24 0.66 -29.03
C GLU A 147 -6.95 1.51 -28.95
N LYS A 148 -6.97 2.61 -28.22
CA LYS A 148 -5.81 3.52 -28.12
C LYS A 148 -4.63 2.90 -27.38
N ARG A 149 -4.89 2.18 -26.29
CA ARG A 149 -3.83 1.48 -25.53
C ARG A 149 -3.26 0.34 -26.37
N SER A 150 -4.09 -0.39 -27.08
CA SER A 150 -3.65 -1.46 -27.99
C SER A 150 -2.76 -0.94 -29.12
N GLU A 151 -3.13 0.16 -29.76
CA GLU A 151 -2.29 0.83 -30.77
C GLU A 151 -0.93 1.24 -30.20
N SER A 152 -0.91 1.82 -28.99
CA SER A 152 0.33 2.22 -28.31
C SER A 152 1.23 1.02 -28.04
N VAL A 153 0.67 -0.08 -27.55
CA VAL A 153 1.42 -1.32 -27.25
C VAL A 153 2.08 -1.90 -28.51
N LEU A 154 1.32 -2.01 -29.59
CA LEU A 154 1.82 -2.54 -30.86
C LEU A 154 2.92 -1.63 -31.44
N LYS A 155 2.72 -0.33 -31.38
CA LYS A 155 3.71 0.64 -31.86
C LYS A 155 5.02 0.56 -31.08
N VAL A 156 4.94 0.42 -29.74
CA VAL A 156 6.10 0.25 -28.87
C VAL A 156 6.83 -1.07 -29.16
N PHE A 157 6.10 -2.16 -29.35
CA PHE A 157 6.70 -3.43 -29.72
C PHE A 157 7.50 -3.32 -31.02
N VAL A 158 6.91 -2.75 -32.06
CA VAL A 158 7.56 -2.53 -33.36
C VAL A 158 8.78 -1.63 -33.24
N ASP A 159 8.66 -0.53 -32.49
CA ASP A 159 9.76 0.41 -32.25
C ASP A 159 10.95 -0.26 -31.54
N LEU A 160 10.69 -0.97 -30.47
CA LEU A 160 11.74 -1.67 -29.70
C LEU A 160 12.35 -2.83 -30.51
N TYR A 161 11.57 -3.51 -31.32
CA TYR A 161 12.08 -4.50 -32.23
C TYR A 161 13.03 -3.88 -33.27
N ASN A 162 12.65 -2.78 -33.89
CA ASN A 162 13.46 -2.09 -34.89
C ASN A 162 14.75 -1.50 -34.27
N LYS A 163 14.73 -1.16 -33.00
CA LYS A 163 15.92 -0.74 -32.22
C LYS A 163 16.84 -1.91 -31.83
N GLY A 164 16.45 -3.15 -32.12
CA GLY A 164 17.21 -4.36 -31.75
C GLY A 164 17.09 -4.74 -30.27
N LEU A 165 16.13 -4.15 -29.54
CA LEU A 165 15.89 -4.42 -28.11
C LEU A 165 14.93 -5.59 -27.87
N ILE A 166 14.02 -5.84 -28.80
CA ILE A 166 13.16 -7.04 -28.79
C ILE A 166 13.72 -8.07 -29.76
N TYR A 167 13.81 -9.31 -29.30
CA TYR A 167 14.29 -10.44 -30.12
C TYR A 167 13.47 -11.69 -29.83
N ARG A 168 13.47 -12.61 -30.79
CA ARG A 168 12.86 -13.94 -30.67
C ARG A 168 13.98 -15.00 -30.65
N GLY A 169 13.95 -15.87 -29.66
CA GLY A 169 14.98 -16.88 -29.53
C GLY A 169 14.63 -18.01 -28.57
N VAL A 170 15.40 -19.09 -28.64
CA VAL A 170 15.30 -20.19 -27.68
C VAL A 170 16.12 -19.83 -26.46
N ARG A 171 15.47 -19.80 -25.32
CA ARG A 171 16.06 -19.52 -24.00
C ARG A 171 15.44 -20.44 -22.96
N MET A 172 16.15 -20.60 -21.84
CA MET A 172 15.57 -21.21 -20.64
C MET A 172 14.54 -20.25 -20.03
N VAL A 173 13.30 -20.72 -19.90
CA VAL A 173 12.21 -19.95 -19.31
C VAL A 173 11.59 -20.72 -18.16
N ASN A 174 10.91 -20.00 -17.28
CA ASN A 174 10.04 -20.58 -16.26
C ASN A 174 8.70 -20.93 -16.90
N TRP A 175 8.39 -22.21 -16.94
CA TRP A 175 7.16 -22.70 -17.56
C TRP A 175 6.13 -23.09 -16.53
N ASP A 176 4.90 -22.64 -16.71
CA ASP A 176 3.75 -23.03 -15.88
C ASP A 176 3.02 -24.20 -16.58
N PRO A 177 3.14 -25.42 -16.06
CA PRO A 177 2.57 -26.60 -16.73
C PRO A 177 1.04 -26.70 -16.58
N LYS A 178 0.43 -25.94 -15.68
CA LYS A 178 -1.03 -25.86 -15.52
C LYS A 178 -1.64 -24.84 -16.45
N ALA A 179 -1.08 -23.65 -16.50
CA ALA A 179 -1.53 -22.57 -17.40
C ALA A 179 -1.02 -22.76 -18.84
N LEU A 180 -0.05 -23.64 -19.07
CA LEU A 180 0.58 -23.95 -20.36
C LEU A 180 1.20 -22.72 -21.02
N THR A 181 1.91 -21.94 -20.26
CA THR A 181 2.55 -20.70 -20.72
C THR A 181 3.88 -20.42 -20.01
N ALA A 182 4.75 -19.66 -20.69
CA ALA A 182 5.94 -19.10 -20.09
C ALA A 182 5.58 -18.00 -19.07
N LEU A 183 6.44 -17.84 -18.08
CA LEU A 183 6.38 -16.81 -17.05
C LEU A 183 7.66 -15.98 -17.07
N SER A 184 7.62 -14.75 -16.62
CA SER A 184 8.81 -13.99 -16.27
C SER A 184 9.38 -14.45 -14.92
N ASP A 185 10.65 -14.10 -14.66
CA ASP A 185 11.30 -14.48 -13.40
C ASP A 185 10.56 -13.91 -12.17
N GLU A 186 9.98 -12.73 -12.29
CA GLU A 186 9.24 -12.06 -11.23
C GLU A 186 7.91 -12.76 -10.87
N GLU A 187 7.35 -13.56 -11.79
CA GLU A 187 6.12 -14.34 -11.56
C GLU A 187 6.36 -15.66 -10.82
N VAL A 188 7.60 -15.93 -10.41
CA VAL A 188 7.97 -17.14 -9.67
C VAL A 188 8.16 -16.81 -8.19
N ILE A 189 7.39 -17.50 -7.34
CA ILE A 189 7.48 -17.37 -5.88
C ILE A 189 8.24 -18.58 -5.34
N TYR A 190 9.32 -18.34 -4.61
CA TYR A 190 10.11 -19.39 -3.99
C TYR A 190 9.56 -19.70 -2.59
N LYS A 191 9.18 -20.98 -2.39
CA LYS A 191 8.67 -21.48 -1.11
C LYS A 191 9.61 -22.53 -0.57
N GLU A 192 9.75 -22.57 0.75
CA GLU A 192 10.47 -23.61 1.44
C GLU A 192 9.67 -24.91 1.40
N GLU A 193 10.29 -25.97 0.89
CA GLU A 193 9.68 -27.31 0.78
C GLU A 193 10.50 -28.33 1.56
N HIS A 194 9.81 -29.16 2.34
CA HIS A 194 10.39 -30.30 3.05
C HIS A 194 10.33 -31.53 2.14
N GLY A 195 11.39 -31.69 1.34
CA GLY A 195 11.50 -32.77 0.38
C GLY A 195 12.58 -33.77 0.74
N LYS A 196 13.12 -34.38 -0.27
CA LYS A 196 14.16 -35.40 -0.16
C LYS A 196 15.35 -35.09 -1.01
N LEU A 197 16.53 -35.48 -0.57
CA LEU A 197 17.75 -35.53 -1.36
C LEU A 197 18.08 -36.97 -1.69
N TYR A 198 18.13 -37.29 -2.97
CA TYR A 198 18.34 -38.64 -3.48
C TYR A 198 19.79 -38.77 -3.92
N TYR A 199 20.49 -39.85 -3.44
CA TYR A 199 21.84 -40.18 -3.83
C TYR A 199 21.79 -41.34 -4.82
N LEU A 200 22.17 -41.04 -6.07
CA LEU A 200 22.06 -41.98 -7.20
C LEU A 200 23.43 -42.46 -7.65
N ARG A 201 23.52 -43.74 -7.96
CA ARG A 201 24.75 -44.42 -8.44
C ARG A 201 24.78 -44.47 -9.96
N TYR A 202 25.79 -43.80 -10.55
CA TYR A 202 26.07 -43.87 -11.97
C TYR A 202 27.25 -44.76 -12.19
N LYS A 203 27.10 -45.85 -12.94
CA LYS A 203 28.20 -46.75 -13.28
C LYS A 203 29.24 -46.03 -14.13
N VAL A 204 30.51 -46.23 -13.84
CA VAL A 204 31.60 -45.68 -14.64
C VAL A 204 31.92 -46.67 -15.79
N GLU A 205 31.82 -46.20 -17.05
CA GLU A 205 32.06 -47.00 -18.21
C GLU A 205 33.49 -47.52 -18.24
N GLY A 206 33.66 -48.83 -18.37
CA GLY A 206 34.97 -49.47 -18.49
C GLY A 206 35.84 -49.43 -17.23
N ASP A 207 35.27 -49.16 -16.08
CA ASP A 207 36.02 -49.20 -14.80
C ASP A 207 36.21 -50.62 -14.34
N ALA A 208 37.49 -51.03 -14.30
CA ALA A 208 37.85 -52.40 -13.92
C ALA A 208 37.47 -52.74 -12.45
N GLU A 209 37.38 -51.74 -11.58
CA GLU A 209 37.02 -51.90 -10.19
C GLU A 209 35.51 -51.92 -9.96
N GLY A 210 34.73 -51.65 -11.01
CA GLY A 210 33.25 -51.60 -10.92
C GLY A 210 32.68 -50.51 -10.01
N ARG A 211 33.38 -49.39 -9.91
CA ARG A 211 32.99 -48.25 -9.06
C ARG A 211 31.81 -47.44 -9.63
N TYR A 212 31.13 -46.75 -8.74
CA TYR A 212 30.05 -45.85 -9.09
C TYR A 212 30.44 -44.41 -8.81
N ALA A 213 30.03 -43.47 -9.68
CA ALA A 213 29.94 -42.06 -9.34
C ALA A 213 28.57 -41.81 -8.72
N VAL A 214 28.54 -41.16 -7.57
CA VAL A 214 27.30 -40.90 -6.83
C VAL A 214 26.94 -39.40 -6.93
N VAL A 215 25.72 -39.11 -7.37
CA VAL A 215 25.18 -37.73 -7.42
C VAL A 215 24.09 -37.58 -6.37
N ALA A 216 23.97 -36.38 -5.81
CA ALA A 216 22.86 -35.99 -4.93
C ALA A 216 21.94 -35.06 -5.70
N THR A 217 20.65 -35.38 -5.76
CA THR A 217 19.65 -34.56 -6.46
C THR A 217 18.33 -34.52 -5.73
N THR A 218 17.65 -33.39 -5.80
CA THR A 218 16.27 -33.24 -5.33
C THR A 218 15.25 -33.63 -6.39
N ARG A 219 15.69 -33.84 -7.64
CA ARG A 219 14.85 -34.08 -8.81
C ARG A 219 15.28 -35.35 -9.60
N PRO A 220 15.11 -36.54 -8.98
CA PRO A 220 15.52 -37.78 -9.66
C PRO A 220 14.74 -38.08 -10.94
N GLU A 221 13.56 -37.52 -11.12
CA GLU A 221 12.74 -37.64 -12.33
C GLU A 221 13.37 -37.02 -13.56
N THR A 222 14.43 -36.21 -13.41
CA THR A 222 15.09 -35.54 -14.55
C THR A 222 16.28 -36.31 -15.13
N ILE A 223 16.66 -37.46 -14.56
CA ILE A 223 17.87 -38.20 -15.00
C ILE A 223 17.80 -38.64 -16.46
N MET A 224 16.62 -38.91 -17.01
CA MET A 224 16.44 -39.25 -18.41
C MET A 224 16.93 -38.16 -19.38
N GLY A 225 17.07 -36.94 -18.88
CA GLY A 225 17.58 -35.78 -19.64
C GLY A 225 19.07 -35.47 -19.41
N ASP A 226 19.76 -36.26 -18.60
CA ASP A 226 21.19 -36.04 -18.32
C ASP A 226 22.05 -36.18 -19.55
N THR A 227 22.93 -35.24 -19.78
CA THR A 227 23.89 -35.27 -20.94
C THR A 227 25.35 -35.12 -20.52
N ALA A 228 25.61 -34.88 -19.24
CA ALA A 228 26.95 -34.91 -18.65
C ALA A 228 26.86 -35.08 -17.11
N MET A 229 28.00 -35.45 -16.54
CA MET A 229 28.30 -35.34 -15.13
C MET A 229 29.40 -34.31 -14.95
N CYS A 230 29.29 -33.41 -13.98
CA CYS A 230 30.31 -32.39 -13.72
C CYS A 230 30.98 -32.59 -12.37
N ILE A 231 32.30 -32.43 -12.34
CA ILE A 231 33.11 -32.43 -11.13
C ILE A 231 33.95 -31.15 -11.07
N ASN A 232 34.34 -30.75 -9.86
CA ASN A 232 35.29 -29.65 -9.72
C ASN A 232 36.71 -30.16 -10.02
N PRO A 233 37.49 -29.49 -10.88
CA PRO A 233 38.84 -29.94 -11.24
C PRO A 233 39.81 -29.99 -10.02
N ASN A 234 39.49 -29.31 -8.95
CA ASN A 234 40.32 -29.26 -7.72
C ASN A 234 39.80 -30.17 -6.61
N ASP A 235 38.81 -31.01 -6.87
CA ASP A 235 38.25 -31.94 -5.87
C ASP A 235 39.03 -33.26 -5.85
N PRO A 236 39.81 -33.53 -4.76
CA PRO A 236 40.59 -34.75 -4.70
C PRO A 236 39.73 -36.02 -4.59
N LYS A 237 38.50 -35.91 -4.10
CA LYS A 237 37.55 -37.04 -3.93
C LYS A 237 37.12 -37.61 -5.29
N ASN A 238 37.03 -36.78 -6.32
CA ASN A 238 36.48 -37.09 -7.62
C ASN A 238 37.54 -37.04 -8.73
N GLU A 239 38.82 -36.91 -8.42
CA GLU A 239 39.91 -36.86 -9.40
C GLU A 239 39.98 -38.09 -10.28
N TRP A 240 39.62 -39.26 -9.75
CA TRP A 240 39.58 -40.52 -10.49
C TRP A 240 38.57 -40.55 -11.62
N LEU A 241 37.57 -39.62 -11.58
CA LEU A 241 36.55 -39.49 -12.63
C LEU A 241 36.97 -38.64 -13.84
N LYS A 242 38.08 -37.93 -13.74
CA LYS A 242 38.59 -37.10 -14.86
C LYS A 242 38.80 -37.93 -16.11
N GLY A 243 38.22 -37.45 -17.24
CA GLY A 243 38.33 -38.11 -18.54
C GLY A 243 37.51 -39.40 -18.67
N LYS A 244 36.73 -39.74 -17.67
CA LYS A 244 35.83 -40.92 -17.68
C LYS A 244 34.48 -40.58 -18.29
N LYS A 245 33.72 -41.66 -18.55
CA LYS A 245 32.30 -41.58 -18.92
C LYS A 245 31.47 -42.33 -17.89
N VAL A 246 30.26 -41.91 -17.70
CA VAL A 246 29.32 -42.56 -16.76
C VAL A 246 28.06 -42.98 -17.49
N ILE A 247 27.31 -43.90 -16.90
CA ILE A 247 26.07 -44.46 -17.45
C ILE A 247 24.89 -43.96 -16.63
N VAL A 248 23.96 -43.23 -17.27
CA VAL A 248 22.72 -42.75 -16.64
C VAL A 248 21.90 -43.98 -16.18
N PRO A 249 21.48 -44.02 -14.90
CA PRO A 249 20.66 -45.12 -14.42
C PRO A 249 19.38 -45.30 -15.23
N LEU A 250 18.95 -46.57 -15.36
CA LEU A 250 17.70 -46.99 -16.00
C LEU A 250 17.66 -46.78 -17.52
N VAL A 251 18.06 -45.64 -18.07
CA VAL A 251 18.08 -45.35 -19.52
C VAL A 251 19.37 -45.83 -20.20
N ASN A 252 20.41 -46.09 -19.42
CA ASN A 252 21.69 -46.66 -19.87
C ASN A 252 22.43 -45.81 -20.90
N ARG A 253 22.17 -44.49 -20.93
CA ARG A 253 22.92 -43.59 -21.81
C ARG A 253 24.31 -43.33 -21.25
N VAL A 254 25.32 -43.41 -22.09
CA VAL A 254 26.69 -43.05 -21.74
C VAL A 254 26.88 -41.54 -21.92
N ILE A 255 27.34 -40.87 -20.88
CA ILE A 255 27.56 -39.43 -20.84
C ILE A 255 28.98 -39.10 -20.37
N PRO A 256 29.58 -38.00 -20.84
CA PRO A 256 30.92 -37.59 -20.42
C PRO A 256 30.93 -37.00 -19.00
N VAL A 257 32.09 -37.13 -18.35
CA VAL A 257 32.41 -36.35 -17.15
C VAL A 257 33.13 -35.09 -17.57
N ILE A 258 32.56 -33.93 -17.26
CA ILE A 258 33.16 -32.61 -17.53
C ILE A 258 33.67 -31.99 -16.23
N GLU A 259 34.51 -31.00 -16.33
CA GLU A 259 35.14 -30.31 -15.19
C GLU A 259 34.82 -28.84 -15.23
N ASP A 260 34.27 -28.35 -14.13
CA ASP A 260 33.97 -26.93 -13.95
C ASP A 260 34.02 -26.55 -12.47
N ASP A 261 34.58 -25.39 -12.18
CA ASP A 261 34.67 -24.81 -10.81
C ASP A 261 33.33 -24.36 -10.24
N TYR A 262 32.28 -24.36 -11.04
CA TYR A 262 30.90 -24.17 -10.60
C TYR A 262 30.49 -25.20 -9.53
N VAL A 263 30.97 -26.43 -9.60
CA VAL A 263 30.60 -27.49 -8.65
C VAL A 263 31.20 -27.23 -7.27
N ASP A 264 30.33 -27.15 -6.24
CA ASP A 264 30.74 -27.00 -4.86
C ASP A 264 31.31 -28.34 -4.33
N ILE A 265 32.57 -28.34 -3.98
CA ILE A 265 33.30 -29.52 -3.47
C ILE A 265 32.70 -30.05 -2.18
N GLU A 266 32.18 -29.17 -1.35
CA GLU A 266 31.63 -29.49 0.00
C GLU A 266 30.16 -29.91 -0.04
N PHE A 267 29.44 -29.62 -1.13
CA PHE A 267 28.03 -29.96 -1.23
C PHE A 267 27.82 -31.37 -1.79
N GLY A 268 27.03 -32.18 -1.11
CA GLY A 268 26.65 -33.52 -1.53
C GLY A 268 27.90 -34.42 -1.73
N THR A 269 28.03 -34.93 -2.92
CA THR A 269 29.16 -35.86 -3.29
C THR A 269 30.26 -35.18 -4.07
N GLY A 270 30.08 -33.92 -4.44
CA GLY A 270 30.96 -33.21 -5.38
C GLY A 270 30.79 -33.63 -6.85
N CYS A 271 29.85 -34.55 -7.14
CA CYS A 271 29.43 -34.90 -8.48
C CYS A 271 28.09 -34.30 -8.78
N LEU A 272 27.98 -33.52 -9.85
CA LEU A 272 26.76 -32.89 -10.32
C LEU A 272 26.25 -33.56 -11.59
N LYS A 273 24.99 -34.04 -11.56
CA LYS A 273 24.31 -34.42 -12.81
C LYS A 273 23.95 -33.16 -13.58
N VAL A 274 24.16 -33.16 -14.89
CA VAL A 274 23.89 -32.01 -15.74
C VAL A 274 22.72 -32.33 -16.68
N THR A 275 21.63 -31.63 -16.50
CA THR A 275 20.39 -31.75 -17.27
C THR A 275 20.08 -30.41 -17.94
N PRO A 276 20.70 -30.08 -19.07
CA PRO A 276 20.65 -28.75 -19.66
C PRO A 276 19.24 -28.25 -20.01
N ALA A 277 18.32 -29.17 -20.30
CA ALA A 277 16.95 -28.82 -20.68
C ALA A 277 16.04 -28.46 -19.51
N HIS A 278 16.43 -28.72 -18.25
CA HIS A 278 15.52 -28.64 -17.09
C HIS A 278 16.10 -27.94 -15.86
N ASP A 279 17.26 -27.32 -15.99
CA ASP A 279 17.88 -26.52 -14.94
C ASP A 279 18.66 -25.36 -15.57
N VAL A 280 18.49 -24.15 -14.97
CA VAL A 280 19.10 -22.91 -15.50
C VAL A 280 20.64 -22.98 -15.47
N ASN A 281 21.21 -23.48 -14.38
CA ASN A 281 22.66 -23.58 -14.23
C ASN A 281 23.25 -24.69 -15.10
N ASP A 282 22.54 -25.80 -15.22
CA ASP A 282 22.91 -26.90 -16.12
C ASP A 282 22.84 -26.46 -17.59
N TYR A 283 21.88 -25.60 -17.93
CA TYR A 283 21.80 -25.00 -19.26
C TYR A 283 23.05 -24.17 -19.58
N MET A 284 23.52 -23.37 -18.64
CA MET A 284 24.73 -22.56 -18.77
C MET A 284 25.96 -23.44 -18.96
N LEU A 285 26.08 -24.55 -18.22
CA LEU A 285 27.12 -25.55 -18.45
C LEU A 285 26.99 -26.22 -19.81
N GLY A 286 25.77 -26.50 -20.25
CA GLY A 286 25.50 -27.06 -21.58
C GLY A 286 25.94 -26.15 -22.70
N GLU A 287 25.74 -24.84 -22.59
CA GLU A 287 26.24 -23.85 -23.56
C GLU A 287 27.77 -23.79 -23.55
N LYS A 288 28.38 -23.74 -22.35
CA LYS A 288 29.84 -23.64 -22.18
C LYS A 288 30.58 -24.86 -22.76
N TYR A 289 30.02 -26.04 -22.58
CA TYR A 289 30.67 -27.32 -22.98
C TYR A 289 30.00 -27.97 -24.19
N ASN A 290 29.09 -27.25 -24.85
CA ASN A 290 28.39 -27.73 -26.06
C ASN A 290 27.70 -29.08 -25.87
N LEU A 291 26.98 -29.21 -24.76
CA LEU A 291 26.23 -30.42 -24.42
C LEU A 291 24.86 -30.45 -25.12
N PRO A 292 24.39 -31.66 -25.52
CA PRO A 292 23.01 -31.78 -26.00
C PRO A 292 21.98 -31.43 -24.91
N SER A 293 20.84 -30.91 -25.32
CA SER A 293 19.68 -30.70 -24.46
C SER A 293 18.57 -31.65 -24.84
N ILE A 294 18.13 -32.46 -23.88
CA ILE A 294 17.05 -33.43 -24.05
C ILE A 294 15.86 -32.99 -23.23
N ASP A 295 14.81 -32.50 -23.90
CA ASP A 295 13.57 -32.09 -23.24
C ASP A 295 12.69 -33.30 -22.96
N ILE A 296 12.64 -33.70 -21.69
CA ILE A 296 11.90 -34.89 -21.24
C ILE A 296 10.48 -34.60 -20.77
N PHE A 297 10.06 -33.34 -20.74
CA PHE A 297 8.72 -32.96 -20.29
C PHE A 297 7.87 -32.40 -21.42
N ASN A 298 6.61 -32.84 -21.45
CA ASN A 298 5.56 -32.19 -22.21
C ASN A 298 5.17 -30.87 -21.54
N ASP A 299 4.43 -30.03 -22.22
CA ASP A 299 4.00 -28.73 -21.72
C ASP A 299 3.15 -28.81 -20.46
N ASN A 300 2.43 -29.92 -20.24
CA ASN A 300 1.61 -30.15 -19.06
C ASN A 300 2.36 -30.80 -17.88
N GLY A 301 3.67 -30.97 -17.98
CA GLY A 301 4.50 -31.56 -16.91
C GLY A 301 4.52 -33.07 -16.89
N THR A 302 3.93 -33.75 -17.87
CA THR A 302 4.09 -35.21 -18.07
C THR A 302 5.37 -35.51 -18.84
N LEU A 303 5.87 -36.73 -18.70
CA LEU A 303 7.07 -37.09 -19.43
C LEU A 303 6.79 -37.27 -20.91
N SER A 304 7.72 -36.73 -21.74
CA SER A 304 7.66 -36.83 -23.19
C SER A 304 8.27 -38.14 -23.73
N GLU A 305 8.10 -38.38 -25.02
CA GLU A 305 8.74 -39.53 -25.70
C GLU A 305 10.27 -39.47 -25.59
N ALA A 306 10.86 -38.28 -25.54
CA ALA A 306 12.31 -38.10 -25.38
C ALA A 306 12.86 -38.67 -24.08
N ALA A 307 12.03 -38.82 -23.05
CA ALA A 307 12.43 -39.44 -21.78
C ALA A 307 12.73 -40.92 -21.91
N GLY A 308 12.10 -41.60 -22.85
CA GLY A 308 12.27 -43.06 -23.07
C GLY A 308 11.60 -43.95 -22.04
N LEU A 309 11.42 -43.47 -20.82
CA LEU A 309 10.75 -44.14 -19.70
C LEU A 309 9.66 -43.25 -19.14
N TYR A 310 8.65 -43.87 -18.51
CA TYR A 310 7.55 -43.18 -17.83
C TYR A 310 6.76 -42.22 -18.72
N ILE A 311 6.75 -42.47 -20.03
CA ILE A 311 6.08 -41.61 -21.03
C ILE A 311 4.61 -41.39 -20.65
N GLY A 312 4.20 -40.14 -20.59
CA GLY A 312 2.82 -39.74 -20.25
C GLY A 312 2.49 -39.69 -18.75
N MET A 313 3.41 -40.09 -17.88
CA MET A 313 3.23 -39.99 -16.44
C MET A 313 3.55 -38.56 -15.94
N ASP A 314 2.83 -38.11 -14.91
CA ASP A 314 3.12 -36.84 -14.24
C ASP A 314 4.50 -36.87 -13.57
N ARG A 315 5.22 -35.76 -13.66
CA ARG A 315 6.60 -35.64 -13.14
C ARG A 315 6.76 -35.99 -11.66
N PHE A 316 5.76 -35.70 -10.82
CA PHE A 316 5.81 -36.02 -9.39
C PHE A 316 5.46 -37.48 -9.11
N ASP A 317 4.61 -38.09 -9.92
CA ASP A 317 4.37 -39.53 -9.86
C ASP A 317 5.60 -40.31 -10.31
N VAL A 318 6.31 -39.79 -11.30
CA VAL A 318 7.61 -40.34 -11.74
C VAL A 318 8.65 -40.25 -10.64
N ARG A 319 8.70 -39.15 -9.90
CA ARG A 319 9.63 -39.00 -8.76
C ARG A 319 9.44 -40.11 -7.73
N LYS A 320 8.21 -40.46 -7.42
CA LYS A 320 7.88 -41.55 -6.50
C LYS A 320 8.21 -42.94 -7.08
N GLN A 321 7.90 -43.16 -8.36
CA GLN A 321 8.12 -44.44 -9.01
C GLN A 321 9.62 -44.69 -9.29
N ILE A 322 10.37 -43.66 -9.68
CA ILE A 322 11.78 -43.80 -9.97
C ILE A 322 12.62 -44.08 -8.72
N GLU A 323 12.21 -43.59 -7.56
CA GLU A 323 12.84 -43.95 -6.30
C GLU A 323 12.78 -45.48 -6.07
N LYS A 324 11.60 -46.06 -6.30
CA LYS A 324 11.42 -47.52 -6.20
C LYS A 324 12.20 -48.30 -7.22
N ASP A 325 12.21 -47.86 -8.48
CA ASP A 325 12.89 -48.54 -9.58
C ASP A 325 14.41 -48.45 -9.45
N LEU A 326 14.93 -47.34 -8.98
CA LEU A 326 16.36 -47.18 -8.69
C LEU A 326 16.79 -48.07 -7.50
N ASP A 327 15.99 -48.15 -6.46
CA ASP A 327 16.25 -49.02 -5.33
C ASP A 327 16.26 -50.50 -5.76
N ALA A 328 15.27 -50.94 -6.53
CA ALA A 328 15.17 -52.28 -7.08
C ALA A 328 16.34 -52.64 -7.97
N ALA A 329 16.89 -51.68 -8.72
CA ALA A 329 18.07 -51.86 -9.60
C ALA A 329 19.41 -51.78 -8.85
N GLY A 330 19.41 -51.47 -7.56
CA GLY A 330 20.63 -51.28 -6.76
C GLY A 330 21.37 -49.98 -7.05
N LEU A 331 20.71 -49.00 -7.66
CA LEU A 331 21.29 -47.73 -8.11
C LEU A 331 20.88 -46.54 -7.22
N LEU A 332 20.14 -46.78 -6.13
CA LEU A 332 19.83 -45.80 -5.10
C LEU A 332 20.75 -46.03 -3.90
N ASP A 333 21.63 -45.06 -3.64
CA ASP A 333 22.58 -45.18 -2.51
C ASP A 333 21.90 -44.90 -1.16
N LYS A 334 21.27 -43.77 -1.06
CA LYS A 334 20.46 -43.35 0.10
C LYS A 334 19.49 -42.24 -0.24
N VAL A 335 18.55 -41.99 0.68
CA VAL A 335 17.62 -40.85 0.62
C VAL A 335 17.64 -40.17 1.98
N GLU A 336 17.80 -38.86 1.97
CA GLU A 336 17.78 -38.00 3.16
C GLU A 336 16.65 -36.99 3.10
N ALA A 337 16.10 -36.63 4.26
CA ALA A 337 15.24 -35.46 4.34
C ALA A 337 16.04 -34.19 3.98
N TYR A 338 15.49 -33.36 3.14
CA TYR A 338 16.16 -32.14 2.69
C TYR A 338 15.14 -31.02 2.50
N THR A 339 15.49 -29.85 3.01
CA THR A 339 14.66 -28.64 2.86
C THR A 339 15.32 -27.71 1.86
N ASN A 340 14.61 -27.35 0.82
CA ASN A 340 15.08 -26.43 -0.21
C ASN A 340 13.97 -25.46 -0.66
N LYS A 341 14.36 -24.43 -1.38
CA LYS A 341 13.42 -23.48 -1.97
C LYS A 341 13.01 -23.93 -3.35
N VAL A 342 11.71 -24.04 -3.57
CA VAL A 342 11.11 -24.47 -4.84
C VAL A 342 10.30 -23.32 -5.43
N GLY A 343 10.48 -23.08 -6.73
CA GLY A 343 9.75 -22.04 -7.48
C GLY A 343 8.32 -22.48 -7.81
N TYR A 344 7.37 -21.63 -7.48
CA TYR A 344 5.94 -21.78 -7.76
C TYR A 344 5.44 -20.68 -8.66
N SER A 345 4.51 -20.99 -9.55
CA SER A 345 3.80 -19.97 -10.32
C SER A 345 2.94 -19.12 -9.38
N GLU A 346 3.13 -17.82 -9.39
CA GLU A 346 2.27 -16.88 -8.63
C GLU A 346 0.79 -17.02 -9.02
N ARG A 347 0.51 -17.36 -10.27
CA ARG A 347 -0.84 -17.39 -10.83
C ARG A 347 -1.62 -18.67 -10.55
N THR A 348 -0.97 -19.81 -10.62
CA THR A 348 -1.61 -21.13 -10.49
C THR A 348 -1.23 -21.88 -9.21
N ASN A 349 -0.21 -21.39 -8.49
CA ASN A 349 0.35 -22.03 -7.31
C ASN A 349 0.85 -23.46 -7.57
N VAL A 350 1.35 -23.71 -8.77
CA VAL A 350 1.94 -24.98 -9.20
C VAL A 350 3.44 -24.82 -9.32
N VAL A 351 4.22 -25.87 -9.03
CA VAL A 351 5.66 -25.84 -9.21
C VAL A 351 5.99 -25.59 -10.68
N ILE A 352 6.79 -24.55 -10.94
CA ILE A 352 7.22 -24.23 -12.31
C ILE A 352 8.23 -25.27 -12.84
N GLU A 353 8.34 -25.36 -14.15
CA GLU A 353 9.32 -26.22 -14.80
C GLU A 353 10.27 -25.36 -15.63
N PRO A 354 11.58 -25.32 -15.33
CA PRO A 354 12.54 -24.72 -16.24
C PRO A 354 12.53 -25.48 -17.58
N LYS A 355 12.33 -24.76 -18.67
CA LYS A 355 12.12 -25.34 -19.99
C LYS A 355 12.74 -24.47 -21.07
N LEU A 356 13.38 -25.10 -22.05
CA LEU A 356 13.83 -24.42 -23.28
C LEU A 356 12.63 -24.13 -24.17
N SER A 357 12.43 -22.88 -24.53
CA SER A 357 11.30 -22.47 -25.35
C SER A 357 11.66 -21.31 -26.28
N MET A 358 11.07 -21.31 -27.46
CA MET A 358 11.13 -20.20 -28.40
C MET A 358 10.16 -19.12 -27.94
N GLN A 359 10.67 -18.01 -27.46
CA GLN A 359 9.90 -16.91 -26.89
C GLN A 359 10.40 -15.56 -27.42
N TRP A 360 9.62 -14.53 -27.15
CA TRP A 360 10.00 -13.14 -27.37
C TRP A 360 10.56 -12.54 -26.07
N PHE A 361 11.65 -11.77 -26.19
CA PHE A 361 12.36 -11.16 -25.07
C PHE A 361 12.64 -9.70 -25.34
N LEU A 362 12.63 -8.90 -24.26
CA LEU A 362 13.12 -7.52 -24.26
C LEU A 362 14.47 -7.48 -23.52
N LYS A 363 15.49 -6.93 -24.18
CA LYS A 363 16.79 -6.66 -23.54
C LYS A 363 16.63 -5.57 -22.50
N MET A 364 16.94 -5.87 -21.25
CA MET A 364 16.61 -4.97 -20.12
C MET A 364 17.77 -4.09 -19.66
N GLN A 365 19.02 -4.42 -19.98
CA GLN A 365 20.18 -3.67 -19.48
C GLN A 365 20.14 -2.19 -19.87
N HIS A 366 19.79 -1.87 -21.10
CA HIS A 366 19.62 -0.51 -21.59
C HIS A 366 18.64 0.29 -20.72
N PHE A 367 17.51 -0.30 -20.35
CA PHE A 367 16.48 0.33 -19.52
C PHE A 367 16.92 0.49 -18.07
N ALA A 368 17.61 -0.51 -17.51
CA ALA A 368 18.14 -0.45 -16.15
C ALA A 368 19.18 0.66 -16.00
N ASP A 369 20.05 0.84 -17.00
CA ASP A 369 21.05 1.89 -17.00
C ASP A 369 20.43 3.30 -16.97
N MET A 370 19.28 3.47 -17.63
CA MET A 370 18.53 4.75 -17.59
C MET A 370 17.73 4.94 -16.30
N ALA A 371 17.16 3.86 -15.76
CA ALA A 371 16.15 3.93 -14.69
C ALA A 371 16.76 3.90 -13.28
N LEU A 372 17.98 3.41 -13.10
CA LEU A 372 18.60 3.31 -11.77
C LEU A 372 19.02 4.69 -11.22
N PRO A 373 19.77 5.55 -11.93
CA PRO A 373 20.28 6.80 -11.36
C PRO A 373 19.20 7.74 -10.82
N PRO A 374 18.06 7.98 -11.51
CA PRO A 374 17.04 8.94 -11.04
C PRO A 374 16.45 8.60 -9.67
N VAL A 375 16.32 7.31 -9.36
CA VAL A 375 15.82 6.86 -8.07
C VAL A 375 16.90 6.95 -6.99
N MET A 376 18.13 6.58 -7.32
CA MET A 376 19.22 6.59 -6.35
C MET A 376 19.63 8.01 -5.95
N ASN A 377 19.52 8.99 -6.86
CA ASN A 377 19.85 10.41 -6.58
C ASN A 377 18.65 11.25 -6.10
N ASP A 378 17.48 10.60 -5.88
CA ASP A 378 16.24 11.24 -5.44
C ASP A 378 15.63 12.27 -6.40
N ASP A 379 15.93 12.22 -7.67
CA ASP A 379 15.16 12.95 -8.68
C ASP A 379 13.72 12.45 -8.70
N LEU A 380 13.57 11.13 -8.58
CA LEU A 380 12.32 10.44 -8.35
C LEU A 380 12.38 9.81 -6.94
N LYS A 381 11.46 10.22 -6.05
CA LYS A 381 11.52 9.85 -4.64
C LYS A 381 10.59 8.69 -4.29
N PHE A 382 11.10 7.76 -3.49
CA PHE A 382 10.32 6.65 -2.90
C PHE A 382 9.96 6.95 -1.45
N TYR A 383 8.70 6.72 -1.11
CA TYR A 383 8.18 6.83 0.25
C TYR A 383 7.53 5.49 0.68
N PRO A 384 8.07 4.77 1.67
CA PRO A 384 9.30 5.05 2.39
C PRO A 384 10.57 4.75 1.56
N ALA A 385 11.65 5.43 1.89
CA ALA A 385 12.93 5.35 1.16
C ALA A 385 13.60 3.97 1.22
N LYS A 386 13.20 3.09 2.14
CA LYS A 386 13.75 1.72 2.28
C LYS A 386 13.65 0.89 0.99
N TYR A 387 12.65 1.17 0.15
CA TYR A 387 12.45 0.45 -1.12
C TYR A 387 13.46 0.82 -2.20
N LYS A 388 14.24 1.88 -2.02
CA LYS A 388 15.36 2.22 -2.94
C LYS A 388 16.37 1.07 -3.01
N ASN A 389 16.68 0.43 -1.90
CA ASN A 389 17.64 -0.68 -1.86
C ASN A 389 17.12 -1.91 -2.62
N THR A 390 15.85 -2.23 -2.46
CA THR A 390 15.19 -3.32 -3.19
C THR A 390 15.20 -3.04 -4.70
N TYR A 391 14.85 -1.82 -5.10
CA TYR A 391 14.89 -1.36 -6.48
C TYR A 391 16.30 -1.44 -7.08
N ARG A 392 17.30 -0.95 -6.36
CA ARG A 392 18.71 -1.00 -6.77
C ARG A 392 19.19 -2.43 -7.00
N HIS A 393 18.92 -3.32 -6.05
CA HIS A 393 19.34 -4.71 -6.14
C HIS A 393 18.76 -5.39 -7.39
N TRP A 394 17.49 -5.17 -7.68
CA TRP A 394 16.85 -5.72 -8.86
C TRP A 394 17.44 -5.15 -10.15
N MET A 395 17.66 -3.84 -10.21
CA MET A 395 18.25 -3.18 -11.40
C MET A 395 19.68 -3.64 -11.70
N GLU A 396 20.49 -3.83 -10.66
CA GLU A 396 21.87 -4.29 -10.80
C GLU A 396 21.98 -5.77 -11.25
N ASN A 397 20.94 -6.56 -11.02
CA ASN A 397 20.89 -7.99 -11.39
C ASN A 397 19.82 -8.27 -12.44
N ILE A 398 19.49 -7.30 -13.26
CA ILE A 398 18.40 -7.41 -14.22
C ILE A 398 18.68 -8.43 -15.30
N LYS A 399 17.64 -9.18 -15.65
CA LYS A 399 17.66 -10.16 -16.74
C LYS A 399 16.72 -9.73 -17.86
N ASP A 400 16.91 -10.29 -19.06
CA ASP A 400 15.98 -10.05 -20.15
C ASP A 400 14.58 -10.50 -19.79
N TRP A 401 13.61 -9.72 -20.19
CA TRP A 401 12.20 -9.94 -19.86
C TRP A 401 11.54 -10.80 -20.94
N CYS A 402 11.05 -11.97 -20.58
CA CYS A 402 10.21 -12.79 -21.46
C CYS A 402 8.84 -12.14 -21.58
N ILE A 403 8.52 -11.58 -22.73
CA ILE A 403 7.29 -10.80 -22.95
C ILE A 403 6.17 -11.57 -23.65
N SER A 404 6.42 -12.78 -24.15
CA SER A 404 5.41 -13.61 -24.80
C SER A 404 4.71 -14.56 -23.84
N ARG A 405 3.41 -14.76 -24.07
CA ARG A 405 2.55 -15.67 -23.31
C ARG A 405 1.73 -16.50 -24.28
N GLN A 406 1.60 -17.78 -24.03
CA GLN A 406 0.82 -18.72 -24.83
C GLN A 406 -0.64 -18.67 -24.41
N LEU A 407 -1.27 -17.51 -24.63
CA LEU A 407 -2.62 -17.17 -24.25
C LEU A 407 -3.38 -16.60 -25.45
N TRP A 408 -4.70 -16.56 -25.37
CA TRP A 408 -5.54 -15.84 -26.32
C TRP A 408 -5.98 -14.46 -25.81
N TRP A 409 -6.10 -14.31 -24.51
CA TRP A 409 -6.49 -13.05 -23.90
C TRP A 409 -5.28 -12.14 -23.64
N GLY A 410 -5.15 -11.11 -24.46
CA GLY A 410 -4.05 -10.15 -24.38
C GLY A 410 -3.79 -9.49 -25.73
N HIS A 411 -2.75 -8.67 -25.79
CA HIS A 411 -2.28 -8.05 -27.03
C HIS A 411 -1.55 -9.09 -27.87
N ARG A 412 -2.11 -9.44 -29.01
CA ARG A 412 -1.50 -10.40 -29.92
C ARG A 412 -0.19 -9.85 -30.47
N ILE A 413 0.86 -10.64 -30.48
CA ILE A 413 2.18 -10.22 -30.95
C ILE A 413 2.12 -9.88 -32.45
N PRO A 414 2.59 -8.67 -32.83
CA PRO A 414 2.49 -8.19 -34.22
C PRO A 414 3.64 -8.69 -35.07
N ALA A 415 3.87 -9.98 -35.06
CA ALA A 415 4.84 -10.68 -35.89
C ALA A 415 4.11 -11.62 -36.84
N TYR A 416 4.53 -11.61 -38.10
CA TYR A 416 3.89 -12.37 -39.18
C TYR A 416 4.90 -13.29 -39.80
N PHE A 417 4.68 -14.60 -39.72
CA PHE A 417 5.55 -15.62 -40.28
C PHE A 417 5.33 -15.75 -41.77
N LEU A 418 6.46 -15.87 -42.50
CA LEU A 418 6.49 -16.00 -43.94
C LEU A 418 6.38 -17.49 -44.35
N PRO A 419 5.84 -17.79 -45.58
CA PRO A 419 5.65 -19.16 -46.04
C PRO A 419 6.91 -19.99 -46.09
N GLU A 420 8.05 -19.37 -46.46
CA GLU A 420 9.37 -20.03 -46.65
C GLU A 420 10.31 -19.85 -45.45
N GLY A 421 9.78 -19.39 -44.30
CA GLY A 421 10.53 -19.15 -43.08
C GLY A 421 10.87 -17.68 -42.87
N GLY A 422 11.22 -17.34 -41.62
CA GLY A 422 11.41 -15.99 -41.20
C GLY A 422 10.10 -15.27 -40.86
N TYR A 423 10.19 -14.02 -40.48
CA TYR A 423 9.03 -13.22 -40.07
C TYR A 423 9.27 -11.72 -40.30
N VAL A 424 8.20 -10.97 -40.31
CA VAL A 424 8.22 -9.50 -40.32
C VAL A 424 7.45 -9.00 -39.10
N VAL A 425 7.80 -7.83 -38.57
CA VAL A 425 7.16 -7.19 -37.44
C VAL A 425 6.55 -5.86 -37.90
N ALA A 426 5.25 -5.71 -37.75
CA ALA A 426 4.53 -4.53 -38.16
C ALA A 426 3.27 -4.32 -37.30
N ALA A 427 2.89 -3.08 -37.05
CA ALA A 427 1.71 -2.74 -36.25
C ALA A 427 0.37 -3.07 -36.96
N THR A 428 0.34 -3.09 -38.26
CA THR A 428 -0.84 -3.37 -39.08
C THR A 428 -0.58 -4.48 -40.08
N GLU A 429 -1.64 -5.17 -40.50
CA GLU A 429 -1.57 -6.22 -41.53
C GLU A 429 -1.09 -5.68 -42.88
N GLU A 430 -1.53 -4.45 -43.24
CA GLU A 430 -1.10 -3.81 -44.47
C GLU A 430 0.39 -3.55 -44.52
N GLU A 431 0.95 -3.04 -43.43
CA GLU A 431 2.39 -2.80 -43.33
C GLU A 431 3.16 -4.11 -43.29
N ALA A 432 2.64 -5.12 -42.60
CA ALA A 432 3.21 -6.47 -42.57
C ALA A 432 3.33 -7.09 -43.98
N LEU A 433 2.26 -6.96 -44.76
CA LEU A 433 2.26 -7.44 -46.15
C LEU A 433 3.29 -6.70 -47.00
N LYS A 434 3.38 -5.39 -46.86
CA LYS A 434 4.39 -4.57 -47.56
C LYS A 434 5.81 -5.04 -47.22
N LEU A 435 6.13 -5.19 -45.93
CA LEU A 435 7.43 -5.66 -45.44
C LEU A 435 7.74 -7.09 -45.93
N ALA A 436 6.71 -7.96 -45.95
CA ALA A 436 6.85 -9.33 -46.42
C ALA A 436 7.21 -9.37 -47.92
N LYS A 437 6.57 -8.57 -48.75
CA LYS A 437 6.87 -8.45 -50.19
C LYS A 437 8.29 -7.94 -50.42
N GLU A 438 8.72 -6.94 -49.64
CA GLU A 438 10.08 -6.39 -49.71
C GLU A 438 11.12 -7.44 -49.28
N LYS A 439 10.91 -8.14 -48.20
CA LYS A 439 11.84 -9.12 -47.62
C LYS A 439 12.01 -10.37 -48.50
N THR A 440 10.92 -10.86 -49.09
CA THR A 440 10.90 -12.05 -49.95
C THR A 440 11.19 -11.75 -51.42
N GLY A 441 11.04 -10.49 -51.83
CA GLY A 441 11.09 -10.11 -53.24
C GLY A 441 9.91 -10.64 -54.07
N ASN A 442 8.85 -11.12 -53.42
CA ASN A 442 7.66 -11.67 -54.09
C ASN A 442 6.46 -10.68 -53.98
N PRO A 443 6.13 -9.94 -55.05
CA PRO A 443 5.02 -9.00 -55.04
C PRO A 443 3.66 -9.67 -55.07
N ALA A 444 3.58 -10.97 -55.27
CA ALA A 444 2.33 -11.74 -55.36
C ALA A 444 1.79 -12.23 -54.01
N LEU A 445 2.52 -12.00 -52.91
CA LEU A 445 2.09 -12.37 -51.56
C LEU A 445 0.78 -11.66 -51.18
N THR A 446 -0.10 -12.40 -50.51
CA THR A 446 -1.36 -11.88 -49.90
C THR A 446 -1.33 -12.12 -48.41
N MET A 447 -2.24 -11.49 -47.66
CA MET A 447 -2.35 -11.69 -46.20
C MET A 447 -2.64 -13.14 -45.83
N GLU A 448 -3.29 -13.92 -46.70
CA GLU A 448 -3.53 -15.35 -46.47
C GLU A 448 -2.24 -16.17 -46.46
N ASP A 449 -1.18 -15.71 -47.10
CA ASP A 449 0.13 -16.35 -47.09
C ASP A 449 0.92 -16.10 -45.80
N LEU A 450 0.49 -15.10 -44.99
CA LEU A 450 1.15 -14.76 -43.74
C LEU A 450 0.40 -15.37 -42.55
N ARG A 451 1.11 -15.79 -41.53
CA ARG A 451 0.54 -16.32 -40.30
C ARG A 451 1.00 -15.46 -39.13
N GLN A 452 0.06 -14.70 -38.53
CA GLN A 452 0.39 -13.92 -37.33
C GLN A 452 0.71 -14.85 -36.17
N ASP A 453 1.69 -14.44 -35.34
CA ASP A 453 2.02 -15.14 -34.10
C ASP A 453 0.76 -15.29 -33.24
N GLU A 454 0.55 -16.49 -32.71
CA GLU A 454 -0.64 -16.77 -31.88
C GLU A 454 -0.51 -16.32 -30.44
N ASP A 455 0.73 -16.05 -30.01
CA ASP A 455 1.02 -15.65 -28.64
C ASP A 455 0.61 -14.21 -28.37
N CYS A 456 0.33 -13.93 -27.11
CA CYS A 456 0.06 -12.60 -26.63
C CYS A 456 1.22 -12.05 -25.80
N LEU A 457 1.23 -10.73 -25.61
CA LEU A 457 2.17 -10.05 -24.76
C LEU A 457 1.77 -10.18 -23.28
N ASP A 458 2.75 -10.21 -22.39
CA ASP A 458 2.58 -10.06 -20.98
C ASP A 458 1.78 -8.78 -20.68
N THR A 459 0.82 -8.86 -19.76
CA THR A 459 -0.02 -7.71 -19.38
C THR A 459 0.82 -6.49 -18.96
N TRP A 460 1.98 -6.71 -18.33
CA TRP A 460 2.88 -5.63 -17.91
C TRP A 460 3.53 -4.88 -19.08
N PHE A 461 3.55 -5.45 -20.26
CA PHE A 461 4.00 -4.77 -21.48
C PHE A 461 2.99 -3.71 -21.96
N SER A 462 1.77 -3.74 -21.48
CA SER A 462 0.79 -2.66 -21.66
C SER A 462 0.80 -1.68 -20.49
N SER A 463 0.83 -2.20 -19.26
CA SER A 463 0.73 -1.39 -18.04
C SER A 463 1.94 -0.49 -17.83
N TRP A 464 3.13 -0.86 -18.32
CA TRP A 464 4.32 -0.01 -18.21
C TRP A 464 4.25 1.29 -19.00
N LEU A 465 3.33 1.37 -19.97
CA LEU A 465 3.06 2.56 -20.77
C LEU A 465 1.98 3.46 -20.16
N TRP A 466 1.36 3.04 -19.06
CA TRP A 466 0.15 3.65 -18.52
C TRP A 466 0.21 5.17 -18.40
N PRO A 467 1.18 5.80 -17.72
CA PRO A 467 1.24 7.26 -17.59
C PRO A 467 1.49 8.00 -18.91
N ILE A 468 1.98 7.31 -19.93
CA ILE A 468 2.24 7.88 -21.25
C ILE A 468 1.02 7.70 -22.16
N SER A 469 0.49 6.48 -22.23
CA SER A 469 -0.61 6.12 -23.12
C SER A 469 -1.94 6.75 -22.73
N LEU A 470 -2.15 7.03 -21.44
CA LEU A 470 -3.34 7.73 -20.96
C LEU A 470 -3.46 9.16 -21.50
N PHE A 471 -2.36 9.77 -21.86
CA PHE A 471 -2.30 11.11 -22.48
C PHE A 471 -1.83 11.05 -23.95
N ASP A 472 -2.01 9.89 -24.55
CA ASP A 472 -1.71 9.65 -25.97
C ASP A 472 -0.30 10.00 -26.41
N GLY A 473 0.67 9.82 -25.49
CA GLY A 473 2.05 10.21 -25.70
C GLY A 473 2.83 9.31 -26.66
N ILE A 474 2.39 8.08 -26.90
CA ILE A 474 3.03 7.15 -27.85
C ILE A 474 2.53 7.41 -29.27
N ASN A 475 1.21 7.49 -29.48
CA ASN A 475 0.63 7.69 -30.80
C ASN A 475 0.75 9.13 -31.30
N ASN A 476 0.76 10.08 -30.38
CA ASN A 476 0.83 11.52 -30.68
C ASN A 476 1.84 12.21 -29.77
N PRO A 477 3.16 11.96 -29.96
CA PRO A 477 4.21 12.53 -29.12
C PRO A 477 4.18 14.04 -29.10
N GLY A 478 4.42 14.63 -27.91
CA GLY A 478 4.47 16.08 -27.74
C GLY A 478 3.12 16.78 -27.79
N ASN A 479 1.99 16.05 -27.72
CA ASN A 479 0.67 16.66 -27.67
C ASN A 479 0.48 17.50 -26.39
N GLU A 480 -0.53 18.37 -26.40
CA GLU A 480 -0.79 19.30 -25.29
C GLU A 480 -0.99 18.59 -23.94
N GLU A 481 -1.73 17.49 -23.92
CA GLU A 481 -2.02 16.76 -22.68
C GLU A 481 -0.76 16.11 -22.08
N ILE A 482 0.05 15.42 -22.88
CA ILE A 482 1.30 14.82 -22.38
C ILE A 482 2.26 15.88 -21.84
N ASN A 483 2.35 17.02 -22.50
CA ASN A 483 3.20 18.11 -22.04
C ASN A 483 2.70 18.76 -20.75
N TYR A 484 1.38 18.73 -20.51
CA TYR A 484 0.77 19.33 -19.33
C TYR A 484 0.76 18.39 -18.13
N TYR A 485 0.31 17.14 -18.31
CA TYR A 485 0.09 16.18 -17.23
C TYR A 485 1.30 15.33 -16.88
N TYR A 486 2.20 15.09 -17.80
CA TYR A 486 3.38 14.25 -17.60
C TYR A 486 4.64 15.11 -17.28
N PRO A 487 5.49 14.76 -16.29
CA PRO A 487 5.37 13.62 -15.38
C PRO A 487 4.18 13.77 -14.44
N THR A 488 3.60 12.63 -14.03
CA THR A 488 2.55 12.64 -13.00
C THR A 488 3.14 13.04 -11.65
N SER A 489 2.31 13.52 -10.73
CA SER A 489 2.77 14.06 -9.45
C SER A 489 3.16 12.96 -8.47
N ASP A 490 2.24 12.06 -8.23
CA ASP A 490 2.40 10.94 -7.32
C ASP A 490 1.91 9.64 -7.95
N LEU A 491 2.56 8.54 -7.62
CA LEU A 491 2.08 7.18 -7.86
C LEU A 491 1.84 6.52 -6.51
N VAL A 492 0.67 5.94 -6.30
CA VAL A 492 0.33 5.20 -5.09
C VAL A 492 0.14 3.74 -5.44
N THR A 493 0.97 2.86 -4.91
CA THR A 493 0.95 1.44 -5.25
C THR A 493 1.46 0.56 -4.11
N GLY A 494 1.16 -0.72 -4.16
CA GLY A 494 1.76 -1.70 -3.25
C GLY A 494 3.22 -2.00 -3.60
N PRO A 495 4.05 -2.35 -2.62
CA PRO A 495 5.46 -2.67 -2.86
C PRO A 495 5.65 -4.01 -3.57
N ASP A 496 4.65 -4.86 -3.60
CA ASP A 496 4.65 -6.16 -4.26
C ASP A 496 4.74 -6.10 -5.78
N ILE A 497 4.41 -4.95 -6.38
CA ILE A 497 4.50 -4.73 -7.83
C ILE A 497 5.58 -3.72 -8.23
N ILE A 498 6.55 -3.48 -7.37
CA ILE A 498 7.67 -2.55 -7.65
C ILE A 498 8.42 -2.94 -8.93
N PHE A 499 8.69 -4.23 -9.14
CA PHE A 499 9.41 -4.72 -10.31
C PHE A 499 8.52 -4.89 -11.53
N PHE A 500 7.30 -5.35 -11.31
CA PHE A 500 6.34 -5.57 -12.39
C PHE A 500 5.90 -4.28 -13.05
N TRP A 501 5.68 -3.24 -12.26
CA TRP A 501 5.03 -2.03 -12.74
C TRP A 501 5.86 -0.76 -12.54
N VAL A 502 6.23 -0.44 -11.31
CA VAL A 502 6.91 0.83 -10.98
C VAL A 502 8.21 0.99 -11.77
N ALA A 503 9.09 -0.01 -11.67
CA ALA A 503 10.39 0.00 -12.36
C ALA A 503 10.23 0.04 -13.87
N ARG A 504 9.31 -0.73 -14.41
CA ARG A 504 9.05 -0.78 -15.85
C ARG A 504 8.43 0.49 -16.39
N MET A 505 7.56 1.17 -15.62
CA MET A 505 7.07 2.51 -16.00
C MET A 505 8.19 3.53 -16.03
N ILE A 506 9.12 3.49 -15.08
CA ILE A 506 10.29 4.37 -15.07
C ILE A 506 11.12 4.16 -16.34
N MET A 507 11.37 2.91 -16.70
CA MET A 507 12.08 2.53 -17.94
C MET A 507 11.38 3.08 -19.19
N ALA A 508 10.08 2.84 -19.32
CA ALA A 508 9.30 3.33 -20.45
C ALA A 508 9.27 4.86 -20.51
N GLY A 509 9.16 5.51 -19.36
CA GLY A 509 9.15 6.97 -19.26
C GLY A 509 10.42 7.60 -19.79
N TYR A 510 11.57 7.07 -19.41
CA TYR A 510 12.86 7.57 -19.91
C TYR A 510 13.09 7.23 -21.39
N GLU A 511 12.63 6.08 -21.85
CA GLU A 511 12.77 5.70 -23.26
C GLU A 511 11.94 6.59 -24.19
N TYR A 512 10.70 6.87 -23.83
CA TYR A 512 9.74 7.53 -24.74
C TYR A 512 9.54 9.02 -24.46
N GLU A 513 9.72 9.47 -23.22
CA GLU A 513 9.54 10.87 -22.84
C GLU A 513 10.85 11.56 -22.41
N GLY A 514 11.92 10.79 -22.20
CA GLY A 514 13.21 11.33 -21.76
C GLY A 514 13.25 11.84 -20.33
N LYS A 515 12.21 11.56 -19.55
CA LYS A 515 12.07 11.99 -18.14
C LYS A 515 11.20 11.03 -17.35
N MET A 516 11.26 11.15 -16.01
CA MET A 516 10.51 10.32 -15.08
C MET A 516 9.00 10.33 -15.35
N PRO A 517 8.31 9.20 -15.18
CA PRO A 517 6.86 9.12 -15.38
C PRO A 517 6.06 9.70 -14.20
N PHE A 518 6.65 9.77 -13.02
CA PHE A 518 6.08 10.33 -11.80
C PHE A 518 7.20 10.89 -10.93
N LYS A 519 6.88 11.90 -10.13
CA LYS A 519 7.88 12.57 -9.27
C LYS A 519 8.12 11.81 -7.97
N ASN A 520 7.05 11.22 -7.42
CA ASN A 520 7.07 10.50 -6.15
C ASN A 520 6.30 9.18 -6.26
N VAL A 521 6.76 8.19 -5.51
CA VAL A 521 6.05 6.90 -5.34
C VAL A 521 5.76 6.70 -3.86
N TYR A 522 4.48 6.60 -3.53
CA TYR A 522 4.02 6.22 -2.21
C TYR A 522 3.68 4.73 -2.19
N PHE A 523 4.41 3.95 -1.40
CA PHE A 523 4.15 2.52 -1.23
C PHE A 523 3.21 2.30 -0.06
N THR A 524 2.08 1.66 -0.33
CA THR A 524 1.10 1.30 0.70
C THR A 524 1.53 0.06 1.47
N GLY A 525 1.02 -0.09 2.69
CA GLY A 525 1.11 -1.36 3.40
C GLY A 525 0.15 -2.41 2.84
N ILE A 526 0.35 -3.65 3.23
CA ILE A 526 -0.55 -4.77 2.92
C ILE A 526 -1.62 -4.85 4.00
N VAL A 527 -2.89 -4.98 3.58
CA VAL A 527 -4.00 -5.18 4.51
C VAL A 527 -4.05 -6.65 4.91
N ARG A 528 -3.97 -6.89 6.22
CA ARG A 528 -4.01 -8.22 6.85
C ARG A 528 -5.22 -8.33 7.78
N ASP A 529 -5.64 -9.55 8.10
CA ASP A 529 -6.68 -9.77 9.10
C ASP A 529 -6.16 -9.52 10.54
N LYS A 530 -7.05 -9.65 11.52
CA LYS A 530 -6.72 -9.44 12.95
C LYS A 530 -5.60 -10.35 13.46
N LEU A 531 -5.40 -11.50 12.82
CA LEU A 531 -4.37 -12.49 13.17
C LEU A 531 -3.05 -12.26 12.41
N GLY A 532 -2.97 -11.20 11.60
CA GLY A 532 -1.79 -10.90 10.79
C GLY A 532 -1.66 -11.70 9.50
N ARG A 533 -2.71 -12.44 9.10
CA ARG A 533 -2.72 -13.23 7.87
C ARG A 533 -3.08 -12.35 6.67
N LYS A 534 -2.46 -12.61 5.54
CA LYS A 534 -2.83 -11.95 4.28
C LYS A 534 -4.30 -12.23 3.97
N ILE A 535 -5.04 -11.19 3.58
CA ILE A 535 -6.44 -11.33 3.18
C ILE A 535 -6.53 -12.08 1.87
N SER A 536 -7.30 -13.15 1.84
CA SER A 536 -7.57 -13.94 0.64
C SER A 536 -8.99 -14.50 0.64
N LYS A 537 -9.54 -14.69 -0.56
CA LYS A 537 -10.87 -15.31 -0.73
C LYS A 537 -10.88 -16.77 -0.24
N SER A 538 -9.76 -17.48 -0.39
CA SER A 538 -9.64 -18.89 0.02
C SER A 538 -9.67 -19.07 1.54
N LEU A 539 -9.21 -18.09 2.31
CA LEU A 539 -9.26 -18.10 3.77
C LEU A 539 -10.61 -17.60 4.33
N GLY A 540 -11.46 -17.00 3.49
CA GLY A 540 -12.73 -16.42 3.93
C GLY A 540 -12.59 -15.23 4.87
N ASN A 541 -11.41 -14.60 4.93
CA ASN A 541 -11.09 -13.47 5.80
C ASN A 541 -11.15 -12.10 5.07
N SER A 542 -11.66 -12.09 3.84
CA SER A 542 -11.81 -10.87 3.04
C SER A 542 -13.22 -10.31 3.19
N PRO A 543 -13.41 -9.20 3.95
CA PRO A 543 -14.70 -8.54 4.01
C PRO A 543 -15.04 -7.92 2.65
N ASP A 544 -16.34 -7.91 2.30
CA ASP A 544 -16.81 -7.23 1.11
C ASP A 544 -16.81 -5.71 1.37
N PRO A 545 -16.05 -4.92 0.58
CA PRO A 545 -16.03 -3.47 0.73
C PRO A 545 -17.39 -2.80 0.62
N LEU A 546 -18.26 -3.28 -0.26
CA LEU A 546 -19.61 -2.73 -0.42
C LEU A 546 -20.48 -2.94 0.81
N ASP A 547 -20.40 -4.12 1.45
CA ASP A 547 -21.11 -4.41 2.69
C ASP A 547 -20.63 -3.51 3.85
N LEU A 548 -19.33 -3.26 3.93
CA LEU A 548 -18.76 -2.34 4.91
C LEU A 548 -19.20 -0.89 4.67
N ILE A 549 -19.26 -0.46 3.42
CA ILE A 549 -19.75 0.89 3.05
C ILE A 549 -21.24 1.02 3.40
N GLU A 550 -22.03 0.00 3.14
CA GLU A 550 -23.45 -0.01 3.50
C GLU A 550 -23.66 0.09 5.01
N LYS A 551 -22.87 -0.65 5.78
CA LYS A 551 -22.92 -0.67 7.26
C LYS A 551 -22.39 0.59 7.92
N SER A 552 -21.24 1.10 7.47
CA SER A 552 -20.50 2.18 8.13
C SER A 552 -20.42 3.48 7.35
N GLY A 553 -20.89 3.49 6.10
CA GLY A 553 -20.70 4.58 5.15
C GLY A 553 -19.29 4.59 4.55
N ALA A 554 -19.12 5.30 3.43
CA ALA A 554 -17.83 5.47 2.79
C ALA A 554 -16.82 6.16 3.73
N ALA A 555 -17.25 7.17 4.47
CA ALA A 555 -16.41 7.86 5.44
C ALA A 555 -15.90 6.93 6.55
N GLY A 556 -16.73 5.99 7.01
CA GLY A 556 -16.32 4.99 7.99
C GLY A 556 -15.21 4.08 7.47
N VAL A 557 -15.35 3.58 6.25
CA VAL A 557 -14.33 2.73 5.60
C VAL A 557 -13.04 3.51 5.33
N ARG A 558 -13.15 4.70 4.76
CA ARG A 558 -11.99 5.57 4.46
C ARG A 558 -11.20 5.90 5.71
N MET A 559 -11.88 6.35 6.75
CA MET A 559 -11.25 6.70 8.01
C MET A 559 -10.65 5.48 8.71
N GLY A 560 -11.37 4.35 8.72
CA GLY A 560 -10.90 3.10 9.31
C GLY A 560 -9.60 2.60 8.67
N MET A 561 -9.50 2.70 7.34
CA MET A 561 -8.26 2.38 6.62
C MET A 561 -7.13 3.34 7.00
N MET A 562 -7.41 4.63 7.04
CA MET A 562 -6.38 5.65 7.26
C MET A 562 -5.87 5.72 8.70
N LEU A 563 -6.69 5.43 9.69
CA LEU A 563 -6.27 5.40 11.10
C LEU A 563 -5.25 4.30 11.39
N ALA A 564 -5.27 3.23 10.62
CA ALA A 564 -4.41 2.06 10.81
C ALA A 564 -3.18 2.04 9.90
N ALA A 565 -2.99 3.03 9.03
CA ALA A 565 -2.10 2.95 7.87
C ALA A 565 -0.91 3.91 7.86
N PRO A 566 0.14 3.72 8.69
CA PRO A 566 1.40 4.40 8.42
C PRO A 566 2.03 3.91 7.10
N ALA A 567 2.69 4.83 6.38
CA ALA A 567 3.30 4.54 5.07
C ALA A 567 4.22 3.31 5.13
N GLY A 568 4.01 2.36 4.23
CA GLY A 568 4.86 1.19 4.06
C GLY A 568 4.75 0.10 5.11
N ASN A 569 3.89 0.24 6.09
CA ASN A 569 3.65 -0.79 7.11
C ASN A 569 2.35 -1.55 6.84
N ASP A 570 2.34 -2.82 7.19
CA ASP A 570 1.15 -3.65 7.10
C ASP A 570 0.06 -3.18 8.05
N ILE A 571 -1.18 -3.33 7.61
CA ILE A 571 -2.37 -2.90 8.35
C ILE A 571 -3.11 -4.12 8.84
N LEU A 572 -3.37 -4.18 10.15
CA LEU A 572 -4.29 -5.14 10.73
C LEU A 572 -5.70 -4.56 10.67
N PHE A 573 -6.50 -5.01 9.71
CA PHE A 573 -7.85 -4.51 9.53
C PHE A 573 -8.82 -5.10 10.56
N ASP A 574 -9.61 -4.21 11.17
CA ASP A 574 -10.69 -4.53 12.10
C ASP A 574 -11.91 -3.67 11.77
N ASP A 575 -13.09 -4.29 11.71
CA ASP A 575 -14.37 -3.62 11.50
C ASP A 575 -14.64 -2.49 12.53
N ALA A 576 -14.09 -2.62 13.74
CA ALA A 576 -14.19 -1.59 14.78
C ALA A 576 -13.59 -0.24 14.34
N LEU A 577 -12.60 -0.25 13.46
CA LEU A 577 -12.02 0.97 12.89
C LEU A 577 -13.04 1.73 12.00
N CYS A 578 -13.86 1.00 11.25
CA CYS A 578 -14.93 1.59 10.45
C CYS A 578 -16.05 2.17 11.34
N GLU A 579 -16.34 1.53 12.44
CA GLU A 579 -17.29 2.06 13.44
C GLU A 579 -16.78 3.34 14.09
N GLN A 580 -15.49 3.42 14.37
CA GLN A 580 -14.85 4.65 14.87
C GLN A 580 -15.03 5.80 13.88
N GLY A 581 -14.86 5.54 12.58
CA GLY A 581 -15.11 6.54 11.53
C GLY A 581 -16.58 6.97 11.48
N ARG A 582 -17.51 6.05 11.62
CA ARG A 582 -18.95 6.35 11.69
C ARG A 582 -19.29 7.19 12.92
N ASN A 583 -18.74 6.86 14.06
CA ASN A 583 -18.95 7.61 15.31
C ASN A 583 -18.40 9.03 15.20
N PHE A 584 -17.30 9.21 14.51
CA PHE A 584 -16.75 10.53 14.24
C PHE A 584 -17.68 11.36 13.34
N CYS A 585 -18.27 10.78 12.30
CA CYS A 585 -19.29 11.45 11.50
C CYS A 585 -20.46 11.91 12.35
N ASN A 586 -20.95 11.09 13.24
CA ASN A 586 -22.03 11.46 14.17
C ASN A 586 -21.62 12.60 15.10
N LYS A 587 -20.37 12.60 15.56
CA LYS A 587 -19.84 13.68 16.40
C LYS A 587 -19.80 15.01 15.66
N ILE A 588 -19.33 15.02 14.42
CA ILE A 588 -19.30 16.21 13.56
C ILE A 588 -20.72 16.71 13.30
N TRP A 589 -21.62 15.81 12.96
CA TRP A 589 -23.03 16.11 12.71
C TRP A 589 -23.72 16.74 13.91
N ASN A 590 -23.56 16.16 15.09
CA ASN A 590 -24.14 16.64 16.31
C ASN A 590 -23.55 17.98 16.73
N ALA A 591 -22.27 18.21 16.57
CA ALA A 591 -21.62 19.49 16.82
C ALA A 591 -22.20 20.58 15.92
N TYR A 592 -22.41 20.29 14.64
CA TYR A 592 -23.03 21.26 13.73
C TYR A 592 -24.49 21.55 14.09
N ARG A 593 -25.28 20.55 14.46
CA ARG A 593 -26.65 20.71 14.94
C ARG A 593 -26.70 21.60 16.17
N LEU A 594 -25.78 21.41 17.09
CA LEU A 594 -25.69 22.24 18.30
C LEU A 594 -25.45 23.70 17.93
N VAL A 595 -24.43 23.98 17.13
CA VAL A 595 -24.05 25.35 16.72
C VAL A 595 -25.15 26.03 15.89
N SER A 596 -25.71 25.32 14.93
CA SER A 596 -26.77 25.88 14.04
C SER A 596 -28.10 26.08 14.76
N GLY A 597 -28.34 25.39 15.87
CA GLY A 597 -29.54 25.49 16.68
C GLY A 597 -29.53 26.62 17.69
N TRP A 598 -28.41 27.28 17.94
CA TRP A 598 -28.33 28.41 18.83
C TRP A 598 -29.02 29.65 18.26
N LYS A 599 -29.77 30.33 19.10
CA LYS A 599 -30.40 31.61 18.75
C LYS A 599 -29.40 32.75 18.88
N ILE A 600 -29.40 33.68 17.96
CA ILE A 600 -28.58 34.88 18.03
C ILE A 600 -29.26 35.87 18.99
N ASP A 601 -28.49 36.40 19.94
CA ASP A 601 -28.90 37.44 20.88
C ASP A 601 -27.74 38.40 21.13
N ASP A 602 -27.88 39.62 20.63
CA ASP A 602 -26.87 40.67 20.74
C ASP A 602 -27.23 41.68 21.85
N SER A 603 -28.23 41.41 22.72
CA SER A 603 -28.64 42.26 23.83
C SER A 603 -27.57 42.41 24.91
N GLN A 604 -26.63 41.48 24.98
CA GLN A 604 -25.49 41.48 25.89
C GLN A 604 -24.17 41.58 25.13
N PRO A 605 -23.10 42.15 25.72
CA PRO A 605 -21.79 42.14 25.10
C PRO A 605 -21.22 40.71 24.99
N VAL A 606 -20.19 40.56 24.18
CA VAL A 606 -19.48 39.28 24.05
C VAL A 606 -18.95 38.82 25.40
N PRO A 607 -19.30 37.63 25.88
CA PRO A 607 -18.70 37.07 27.09
C PRO A 607 -17.19 37.01 27.00
N GLU A 608 -16.48 37.41 28.03
CA GLU A 608 -15.01 37.41 28.04
C GLU A 608 -14.44 35.99 27.88
N ALA A 609 -15.07 34.99 28.48
CA ALA A 609 -14.68 33.59 28.30
C ALA A 609 -14.78 33.16 26.84
N ALA A 610 -15.82 33.55 26.13
CA ALA A 610 -16.01 33.24 24.70
C ALA A 610 -14.96 33.93 23.82
N ARG A 611 -14.66 35.22 24.14
CA ARG A 611 -13.62 35.97 23.41
C ARG A 611 -12.25 35.29 23.55
N LEU A 612 -11.88 34.94 24.78
CA LEU A 612 -10.61 34.25 25.05
C LEU A 612 -10.53 32.87 24.39
N ALA A 613 -11.61 32.12 24.45
CA ALA A 613 -11.70 30.82 23.78
C ALA A 613 -11.55 30.95 22.27
N SER A 614 -12.17 31.96 21.67
CA SER A 614 -12.06 32.22 20.22
C SER A 614 -10.62 32.57 19.82
N CYS A 615 -9.94 33.44 20.56
CA CYS A 615 -8.53 33.77 20.31
C CYS A 615 -7.61 32.53 20.41
N TRP A 616 -7.82 31.73 21.44
CA TRP A 616 -7.07 30.49 21.60
C TRP A 616 -7.33 29.52 20.45
N PHE A 617 -8.59 29.26 20.15
CA PHE A 617 -8.92 28.25 19.12
C PHE A 617 -8.45 28.67 17.72
N GLU A 618 -8.50 29.94 17.39
CA GLU A 618 -7.95 30.45 16.12
C GLU A 618 -6.47 30.10 15.99
N SER A 619 -5.68 30.40 17.03
CA SER A 619 -4.26 30.05 17.04
C SER A 619 -4.02 28.53 17.00
N LYS A 620 -4.81 27.76 17.73
CA LYS A 620 -4.72 26.29 17.74
C LYS A 620 -5.08 25.70 16.39
N GLN A 621 -6.11 26.18 15.73
CA GLN A 621 -6.50 25.76 14.40
C GLN A 621 -5.43 26.09 13.35
N ASN A 622 -4.86 27.28 13.42
CA ASN A 622 -3.75 27.68 12.51
C ASN A 622 -2.52 26.81 12.72
N GLU A 623 -2.15 26.51 13.96
CA GLU A 623 -1.04 25.62 14.29
C GLU A 623 -1.24 24.23 13.71
N VAL A 624 -2.43 23.64 13.92
CA VAL A 624 -2.72 22.29 13.41
C VAL A 624 -2.84 22.27 11.88
N ALA A 625 -3.37 23.32 11.27
CA ALA A 625 -3.42 23.44 9.81
C ALA A 625 -2.01 23.44 9.19
N ALA A 626 -1.05 24.12 9.82
CA ALA A 626 0.35 24.11 9.39
C ALA A 626 0.98 22.72 9.58
N GLU A 627 0.71 22.06 10.71
CA GLU A 627 1.13 20.68 10.97
C GLU A 627 0.59 19.71 9.92
N VAL A 628 -0.68 19.81 9.58
CA VAL A 628 -1.34 18.98 8.56
C VAL A 628 -0.67 19.20 7.19
N ALA A 629 -0.41 20.44 6.81
CA ALA A 629 0.29 20.75 5.55
C ALA A 629 1.69 20.13 5.51
N ASP A 630 2.45 20.20 6.60
CA ASP A 630 3.76 19.56 6.72
C ASP A 630 3.67 18.03 6.61
N LEU A 631 2.70 17.42 7.30
CA LEU A 631 2.47 15.97 7.25
C LEU A 631 2.08 15.50 5.85
N PHE A 632 1.24 16.24 5.13
CA PHE A 632 0.93 15.95 3.73
C PHE A 632 2.19 16.01 2.85
N SER A 633 3.05 16.99 3.05
CA SER A 633 4.31 17.12 2.29
C SER A 633 5.26 15.94 2.50
N LYS A 634 5.13 15.26 3.64
CA LYS A 634 5.93 14.08 4.02
C LYS A 634 5.19 12.75 3.77
N TYR A 635 4.01 12.78 3.20
CA TYR A 635 3.13 11.62 2.96
C TYR A 635 2.74 10.88 4.24
N ARG A 636 2.67 11.58 5.36
CA ARG A 636 2.21 11.07 6.66
C ARG A 636 0.70 11.30 6.84
N LEU A 637 -0.09 10.65 6.01
CA LEU A 637 -1.54 10.92 5.89
C LEU A 637 -2.33 10.46 7.11
N SER A 638 -1.98 9.34 7.72
CA SER A 638 -2.63 8.86 8.95
C SER A 638 -2.42 9.83 10.11
N GLU A 639 -1.21 10.37 10.25
CA GLU A 639 -0.89 11.37 11.26
C GLU A 639 -1.64 12.68 11.00
N ALA A 640 -1.76 13.08 9.72
CA ALA A 640 -2.54 14.26 9.32
C ALA A 640 -4.01 14.10 9.70
N LEU A 641 -4.63 12.96 9.42
CA LEU A 641 -5.99 12.67 9.84
C LEU A 641 -6.14 12.70 11.36
N MET A 642 -5.21 12.10 12.09
CA MET A 642 -5.25 12.07 13.56
C MET A 642 -5.13 13.48 14.16
N ALA A 643 -4.30 14.34 13.56
CA ALA A 643 -4.17 15.73 13.98
C ALA A 643 -5.50 16.50 13.82
N VAL A 644 -6.19 16.34 12.70
CA VAL A 644 -7.50 16.96 12.46
C VAL A 644 -8.58 16.34 13.36
N TYR A 645 -8.55 15.03 13.55
CA TYR A 645 -9.45 14.31 14.44
C TYR A 645 -9.39 14.86 15.88
N LYS A 646 -8.19 15.01 16.42
CA LYS A 646 -7.96 15.57 17.75
C LYS A 646 -8.34 17.04 17.83
N LEU A 647 -8.02 17.82 16.80
CA LEU A 647 -8.44 19.22 16.75
C LEU A 647 -9.95 19.36 16.82
N PHE A 648 -10.68 18.52 16.09
CA PHE A 648 -12.15 18.57 16.11
C PHE A 648 -12.72 18.01 17.40
N TRP A 649 -12.36 16.80 17.77
CA TRP A 649 -12.98 16.08 18.89
C TRP A 649 -12.60 16.69 20.24
N ASP A 650 -11.30 16.86 20.47
CA ASP A 650 -10.81 17.31 21.77
C ASP A 650 -10.85 18.84 21.89
N GLU A 651 -10.23 19.55 20.97
CA GLU A 651 -10.04 20.99 21.08
C GLU A 651 -11.33 21.77 20.75
N PHE A 652 -11.95 21.49 19.63
CA PHE A 652 -13.16 22.19 19.19
C PHE A 652 -14.40 21.74 19.97
N SER A 653 -14.73 20.48 19.96
CA SER A 653 -15.97 19.96 20.54
C SER A 653 -15.92 19.92 22.07
N SER A 654 -14.86 19.35 22.66
CA SER A 654 -14.78 19.15 24.10
C SER A 654 -14.42 20.40 24.87
N TRP A 655 -13.66 21.32 24.29
CA TRP A 655 -13.23 22.54 24.94
C TRP A 655 -13.90 23.79 24.38
N TYR A 656 -13.66 24.12 23.12
CA TYR A 656 -14.10 25.37 22.53
C TYR A 656 -15.63 25.54 22.61
N LEU A 657 -16.39 24.56 22.11
CA LEU A 657 -17.88 24.64 22.11
C LEU A 657 -18.45 24.68 23.53
N GLU A 658 -17.88 23.96 24.47
CA GLU A 658 -18.33 23.98 25.86
C GLU A 658 -18.09 25.33 26.52
N ILE A 659 -16.97 25.99 26.21
CA ILE A 659 -16.67 27.33 26.75
C ILE A 659 -17.61 28.38 26.18
N ILE A 660 -17.93 28.36 24.90
CA ILE A 660 -18.76 29.39 24.26
C ILE A 660 -20.26 29.11 24.34
N LYS A 661 -20.62 27.90 24.71
CA LYS A 661 -22.01 27.45 24.80
C LYS A 661 -22.84 28.42 25.67
N PRO A 662 -23.97 28.97 25.12
CA PRO A 662 -24.82 29.82 25.92
C PRO A 662 -25.51 29.03 27.04
N ALA A 663 -25.87 29.71 28.11
CA ALA A 663 -26.68 29.13 29.19
C ALA A 663 -28.04 28.66 28.64
N TYR A 664 -28.63 27.66 29.27
CA TYR A 664 -29.93 27.13 28.86
C TYR A 664 -30.98 28.24 28.71
N GLY A 665 -31.67 28.27 27.58
CA GLY A 665 -32.69 29.25 27.24
C GLY A 665 -32.18 30.66 26.84
N GLN A 666 -30.86 30.83 26.78
CA GLN A 666 -30.23 32.09 26.32
C GLN A 666 -29.68 31.93 24.89
N GLY A 667 -29.46 33.04 24.19
CA GLY A 667 -28.84 33.07 22.88
C GLY A 667 -27.35 33.33 22.93
N ILE A 668 -26.71 33.18 21.78
CA ILE A 668 -25.29 33.45 21.58
C ILE A 668 -25.08 34.78 20.85
N ASN A 669 -24.01 35.51 21.19
CA ASN A 669 -23.63 36.71 20.47
C ASN A 669 -23.32 36.43 19.03
N SER A 670 -23.77 37.27 18.11
CA SER A 670 -23.60 37.08 16.65
C SER A 670 -22.14 37.01 16.22
N SER A 671 -21.24 37.77 16.85
CA SER A 671 -19.82 37.76 16.47
C SER A 671 -19.14 36.45 16.87
N ILE A 672 -19.49 35.87 18.01
CA ILE A 672 -18.97 34.54 18.43
C ILE A 672 -19.57 33.44 17.57
N HIS A 673 -20.84 33.51 17.24
CA HIS A 673 -21.46 32.54 16.33
C HIS A 673 -20.82 32.57 14.95
N ALA A 674 -20.61 33.75 14.37
CA ALA A 674 -19.95 33.91 13.09
C ALA A 674 -18.50 33.36 13.11
N ALA A 675 -17.74 33.68 14.17
CA ALA A 675 -16.40 33.12 14.36
C ALA A 675 -16.45 31.59 14.46
N THR A 676 -17.40 31.02 15.18
CA THR A 676 -17.57 29.57 15.34
C THR A 676 -17.91 28.89 14.02
N ILE A 677 -18.79 29.46 13.22
CA ILE A 677 -19.11 28.97 11.86
C ILE A 677 -17.87 29.05 10.97
N GLY A 678 -17.07 30.12 11.06
CA GLY A 678 -15.79 30.22 10.36
C GLY A 678 -14.80 29.12 10.74
N TYR A 679 -14.67 28.81 12.02
CA TYR A 679 -13.83 27.71 12.50
C TYR A 679 -14.37 26.37 12.04
N PHE A 680 -15.67 26.17 12.05
CA PHE A 680 -16.30 24.94 11.54
C PHE A 680 -16.04 24.77 10.05
N ASP A 681 -16.15 25.84 9.27
CA ASP A 681 -15.83 25.82 7.84
C ASP A 681 -14.37 25.41 7.59
N ASN A 682 -13.42 25.97 8.32
CA ASN A 682 -12.02 25.58 8.24
C ASN A 682 -11.80 24.11 8.61
N LEU A 683 -12.48 23.63 9.65
CA LEU A 683 -12.43 22.22 10.06
C LEU A 683 -12.97 21.30 8.97
N LEU A 684 -14.07 21.68 8.31
CA LEU A 684 -14.62 20.93 7.19
C LEU A 684 -13.64 20.87 6.01
N HIS A 685 -12.94 21.95 5.73
CA HIS A 685 -11.91 21.97 4.69
C HIS A 685 -10.73 21.04 5.03
N LEU A 686 -10.28 21.03 6.28
CA LEU A 686 -9.22 20.11 6.72
C LEU A 686 -9.65 18.64 6.67
N LEU A 687 -10.93 18.37 6.94
CA LEU A 687 -11.51 17.03 6.94
C LEU A 687 -11.89 16.53 5.53
N HIS A 688 -12.21 17.43 4.60
CA HIS A 688 -12.78 17.05 3.30
C HIS A 688 -11.99 15.99 2.54
N PRO A 689 -10.67 16.05 2.46
CA PRO A 689 -9.91 14.99 1.76
C PRO A 689 -10.17 13.59 2.32
N PHE A 690 -10.40 13.49 3.62
CA PHE A 690 -10.64 12.22 4.32
C PHE A 690 -12.11 11.80 4.31
N MET A 691 -13.01 12.77 4.47
CA MET A 691 -14.45 12.57 4.68
C MET A 691 -15.27 13.48 3.75
N PRO A 692 -15.24 13.22 2.44
CA PRO A 692 -15.78 14.17 1.46
C PRO A 692 -17.30 14.36 1.52
N PHE A 693 -18.05 13.35 1.92
CA PHE A 693 -19.52 13.41 1.85
C PHE A 693 -20.14 14.23 2.97
N ILE A 694 -19.79 13.94 4.23
CA ILE A 694 -20.32 14.70 5.36
C ILE A 694 -19.86 16.16 5.31
N THR A 695 -18.63 16.41 4.88
CA THR A 695 -18.09 17.77 4.77
C THR A 695 -18.83 18.57 3.71
N GLU A 696 -19.16 17.97 2.57
CA GLU A 696 -19.97 18.63 1.54
C GLU A 696 -21.39 18.93 2.05
N GLU A 697 -22.04 17.96 2.69
CA GLU A 697 -23.40 18.14 3.23
C GLU A 697 -23.45 19.31 4.21
N LEU A 698 -22.55 19.35 5.18
CA LEU A 698 -22.57 20.42 6.19
C LEU A 698 -22.12 21.76 5.62
N TRP A 699 -21.17 21.77 4.72
CA TRP A 699 -20.72 23.00 4.04
C TRP A 699 -21.84 23.63 3.23
N GLN A 700 -22.63 22.82 2.55
CA GLN A 700 -23.81 23.28 1.82
C GLN A 700 -24.92 23.81 2.74
N GLN A 701 -25.00 23.32 3.96
CA GLN A 701 -25.96 23.76 4.96
C GLN A 701 -25.59 25.11 5.63
N MET A 702 -24.32 25.48 5.64
CA MET A 702 -23.83 26.67 6.36
C MET A 702 -24.36 27.98 5.79
N TYR A 703 -24.46 28.08 4.48
CA TYR A 703 -24.90 29.26 3.76
C TYR A 703 -25.72 28.84 2.56
N GLU A 704 -26.55 29.79 2.05
CA GLU A 704 -27.13 29.61 0.70
C GLU A 704 -26.02 29.59 -0.32
N ARG A 705 -25.98 28.52 -1.11
CA ARG A 705 -24.97 28.31 -2.16
C ARG A 705 -25.64 28.34 -3.52
N GLU A 706 -24.95 28.87 -4.51
CA GLU A 706 -25.36 28.75 -5.90
C GLU A 706 -25.18 27.30 -6.38
N GLU A 707 -25.96 26.89 -7.35
CA GLU A 707 -25.82 25.57 -7.94
C GLU A 707 -24.46 25.43 -8.62
N GLY A 708 -23.73 24.33 -8.33
CA GLY A 708 -22.38 24.09 -8.82
C GLY A 708 -21.29 24.45 -7.82
N GLU A 709 -21.60 25.22 -6.76
CA GLU A 709 -20.65 25.44 -5.67
C GLU A 709 -20.39 24.15 -4.88
N SER A 710 -19.14 23.92 -4.53
CA SER A 710 -18.73 22.74 -3.74
C SER A 710 -17.51 23.08 -2.91
N ILE A 711 -17.47 22.53 -1.69
CA ILE A 711 -16.28 22.56 -0.84
C ILE A 711 -15.06 21.97 -1.56
N MET A 712 -15.28 21.02 -2.44
CA MET A 712 -14.22 20.34 -3.21
C MET A 712 -13.33 21.31 -3.99
N VAL A 713 -13.90 22.37 -4.51
CA VAL A 713 -13.21 23.38 -5.33
C VAL A 713 -13.10 24.74 -4.63
N CYS A 714 -13.48 24.81 -3.36
CA CYS A 714 -13.35 26.00 -2.56
C CYS A 714 -11.95 26.02 -1.90
N PRO A 715 -11.14 27.07 -2.11
CA PRO A 715 -9.79 27.11 -1.55
C PRO A 715 -9.79 27.08 -0.02
N LEU A 716 -8.84 26.36 0.55
CA LEU A 716 -8.56 26.38 1.97
C LEU A 716 -7.77 27.65 2.29
N THR A 717 -8.39 28.59 3.01
CA THR A 717 -7.78 29.84 3.43
C THR A 717 -7.65 29.86 4.94
N ILE A 718 -6.55 29.39 5.48
CA ILE A 718 -6.24 29.42 6.91
C ILE A 718 -5.07 30.35 7.15
N ASN A 719 -5.20 31.25 8.13
CA ASN A 719 -4.17 32.20 8.51
C ASN A 719 -2.94 31.44 9.08
N THR A 720 -1.77 31.97 8.86
CA THR A 720 -0.50 31.40 9.35
C THR A 720 -0.09 31.91 10.73
N TYR A 721 -0.80 32.92 11.27
CA TYR A 721 -0.49 33.47 12.58
C TYR A 721 -0.84 32.51 13.72
N VAL A 722 0.14 32.23 14.57
CA VAL A 722 0.00 31.34 15.74
C VAL A 722 0.56 32.06 16.96
N ASP A 723 -0.28 32.28 17.95
CA ASP A 723 0.11 32.78 19.29
C ASP A 723 0.47 31.58 20.18
N THR A 724 1.76 31.23 20.17
CA THR A 724 2.27 30.05 20.91
C THR A 724 2.13 30.21 22.42
N ASP A 725 2.22 31.44 22.95
CA ASP A 725 2.04 31.69 24.37
C ASP A 725 0.60 31.44 24.82
N THR A 726 -0.36 31.87 24.03
CA THR A 726 -1.78 31.59 24.29
C THR A 726 -2.08 30.10 24.28
N ILE A 727 -1.54 29.38 23.35
CA ILE A 727 -1.71 27.93 23.26
C ILE A 727 -1.11 27.24 24.49
N ARG A 728 0.11 27.63 24.89
CA ARG A 728 0.79 27.07 26.06
C ARG A 728 0.01 27.36 27.34
N GLN A 729 -0.44 28.58 27.53
CA GLN A 729 -1.25 29.00 28.70
C GLN A 729 -2.54 28.19 28.75
N PHE A 730 -3.21 27.99 27.63
CA PHE A 730 -4.47 27.26 27.57
C PHE A 730 -4.31 25.77 27.95
N GLU A 731 -3.16 25.16 27.68
CA GLU A 731 -2.88 23.80 28.18
C GLU A 731 -2.85 23.76 29.73
N VAL A 732 -2.32 24.78 30.36
CA VAL A 732 -2.39 24.94 31.84
C VAL A 732 -3.84 25.15 32.29
N VAL A 733 -4.60 25.95 31.57
CA VAL A 733 -6.05 26.18 31.87
C VAL A 733 -6.82 24.87 31.84
N LYS A 734 -6.61 24.03 30.84
CA LYS A 734 -7.25 22.71 30.73
C LYS A 734 -6.93 21.83 31.93
N GLU A 735 -5.67 21.81 32.34
CA GLU A 735 -5.23 21.00 33.47
C GLU A 735 -5.83 21.48 34.80
N VAL A 736 -5.89 22.81 35.02
CA VAL A 736 -6.55 23.41 36.18
C VAL A 736 -8.04 23.05 36.24
N ILE A 737 -8.74 23.19 35.10
CA ILE A 737 -10.16 22.84 35.01
C ILE A 737 -10.38 21.36 35.30
N SER A 738 -9.55 20.48 34.73
CA SER A 738 -9.64 19.04 34.94
C SER A 738 -9.42 18.64 36.39
N ASN A 739 -8.48 19.29 37.08
CA ASN A 739 -8.25 19.07 38.51
C ASN A 739 -9.42 19.53 39.37
N ILE A 740 -10.03 20.69 39.09
CA ILE A 740 -11.18 21.15 39.81
C ILE A 740 -12.37 20.22 39.62
N ARG A 741 -12.59 19.71 38.39
CA ARG A 741 -13.63 18.73 38.13
C ARG A 741 -13.40 17.43 38.90
N SER A 742 -12.14 16.99 38.99
CA SER A 742 -11.77 15.82 39.76
C SER A 742 -12.03 16.00 41.24
N ILE A 743 -11.77 17.18 41.80
CA ILE A 743 -12.09 17.52 43.19
C ILE A 743 -13.60 17.42 43.44
N ARG A 744 -14.42 17.97 42.51
CA ARG A 744 -15.86 17.86 42.63
C ARG A 744 -16.35 16.43 42.65
N LEU A 745 -15.80 15.60 41.78
CA LEU A 745 -16.13 14.17 41.68
C LEU A 745 -15.75 13.42 42.96
N GLN A 746 -14.50 13.61 43.42
CA GLN A 746 -13.96 12.92 44.60
C GLN A 746 -14.67 13.33 45.91
N LYS A 747 -15.06 14.61 46.02
CA LYS A 747 -15.71 15.14 47.19
C LYS A 747 -17.23 15.08 47.09
N ASN A 748 -17.79 14.52 46.03
CA ASN A 748 -19.21 14.46 45.75
C ASN A 748 -19.91 15.84 45.80
N ILE A 749 -19.26 16.84 45.21
CA ILE A 749 -19.80 18.22 45.14
C ILE A 749 -20.54 18.36 43.81
N ALA A 750 -21.81 18.75 43.87
CA ALA A 750 -22.64 18.98 42.69
C ALA A 750 -22.06 20.11 41.81
N GLN A 751 -22.17 20.00 40.49
CA GLN A 751 -21.72 21.03 39.55
C GLN A 751 -22.38 22.39 39.75
N LYS A 752 -23.61 22.43 40.26
CA LYS A 752 -24.36 23.65 40.57
C LYS A 752 -23.88 24.38 41.84
N GLU A 753 -23.12 23.70 42.70
CA GLU A 753 -22.57 24.33 43.93
C GLU A 753 -21.41 25.24 43.55
N PRO A 754 -21.47 26.54 43.85
CA PRO A 754 -20.39 27.47 43.56
C PRO A 754 -19.19 27.21 44.48
N LEU A 755 -18.02 27.29 43.90
CA LEU A 755 -16.73 27.17 44.60
C LEU A 755 -15.87 28.41 44.31
N THR A 756 -14.78 28.54 45.05
CA THR A 756 -13.73 29.52 44.78
C THR A 756 -12.42 28.80 44.55
N LEU A 757 -11.50 29.44 43.83
CA LEU A 757 -10.17 28.95 43.59
C LEU A 757 -9.13 29.90 44.16
N GLN A 758 -8.15 29.38 44.88
CA GLN A 758 -7.00 30.12 45.34
C GLN A 758 -5.76 29.71 44.53
N VAL A 759 -4.98 30.69 44.08
CA VAL A 759 -3.70 30.51 43.44
C VAL A 759 -2.62 30.98 44.42
N VAL A 760 -1.73 30.08 44.82
CA VAL A 760 -0.66 30.40 45.77
C VAL A 760 0.52 31.03 45.03
N GLY A 761 0.85 32.26 45.38
CA GLY A 761 1.92 33.00 44.74
C GLY A 761 1.44 33.83 43.56
N GLU A 762 1.98 33.58 42.41
CA GLU A 762 1.65 34.27 41.15
C GLU A 762 0.67 33.42 40.33
N ASN A 763 -0.30 34.09 39.67
CA ASN A 763 -1.21 33.42 38.74
C ASN A 763 -0.65 33.49 37.29
N PRO A 764 -0.07 32.40 36.75
CA PRO A 764 0.53 32.44 35.44
C PRO A 764 -0.51 32.48 34.30
N ILE A 765 -1.79 32.23 34.59
CA ILE A 765 -2.88 32.17 33.62
C ILE A 765 -3.99 33.15 33.96
N ALA A 766 -3.67 34.29 34.56
CA ALA A 766 -4.64 35.30 34.99
C ALA A 766 -5.54 35.79 33.83
N GLU A 767 -5.04 35.86 32.62
CA GLU A 767 -5.80 36.24 31.42
C GLU A 767 -7.01 35.32 31.16
N PHE A 768 -6.91 34.05 31.57
CA PHE A 768 -7.95 33.04 31.34
C PHE A 768 -8.86 32.81 32.52
N ASN A 769 -8.82 33.67 33.55
CA ASN A 769 -9.70 33.56 34.72
C ASN A 769 -11.19 33.42 34.37
N ALA A 770 -11.65 34.18 33.37
CA ALA A 770 -13.04 34.13 32.92
C ALA A 770 -13.44 32.74 32.40
N VAL A 771 -12.55 32.06 31.73
CA VAL A 771 -12.75 30.68 31.22
C VAL A 771 -12.88 29.69 32.39
N ILE A 772 -11.97 29.77 33.35
CA ILE A 772 -11.94 28.88 34.51
C ILE A 772 -13.19 29.13 35.40
N LEU A 773 -13.56 30.40 35.63
CA LEU A 773 -14.77 30.75 36.36
C LEU A 773 -16.02 30.13 35.76
N LYS A 774 -16.17 30.24 34.45
CA LYS A 774 -17.33 29.66 33.73
C LYS A 774 -17.32 28.13 33.76
N MET A 775 -16.22 27.52 33.39
CA MET A 775 -16.12 26.05 33.19
C MET A 775 -16.21 25.27 34.50
N CYS A 776 -15.82 25.88 35.61
CA CYS A 776 -15.80 25.25 36.92
C CYS A 776 -16.90 25.74 37.86
N ASN A 777 -17.78 26.64 37.40
CA ASN A 777 -18.78 27.32 38.25
C ASN A 777 -18.16 27.92 39.51
N LEU A 778 -17.15 28.78 39.33
CA LEU A 778 -16.46 29.48 40.39
C LEU A 778 -17.02 30.92 40.55
N THR A 779 -17.05 31.42 41.78
CA THR A 779 -17.41 32.78 42.07
C THR A 779 -16.24 33.76 42.11
N ALA A 780 -15.04 33.25 42.40
CA ALA A 780 -13.82 34.05 42.43
C ALA A 780 -12.57 33.19 42.24
N ILE A 781 -11.51 33.83 41.73
CA ILE A 781 -10.15 33.30 41.68
C ILE A 781 -9.26 34.32 42.39
N ASP A 782 -8.71 33.95 43.54
CA ASP A 782 -7.94 34.82 44.42
C ASP A 782 -6.45 34.40 44.41
N VAL A 783 -5.57 35.35 44.21
CA VAL A 783 -4.13 35.17 44.43
C VAL A 783 -3.84 35.32 45.91
N VAL A 784 -3.28 34.31 46.52
CA VAL A 784 -3.03 34.28 47.98
C VAL A 784 -1.57 33.94 48.28
N ASP A 785 -1.07 34.35 49.43
CA ASP A 785 0.27 33.96 49.88
C ASP A 785 0.31 32.54 50.44
N ALA A 786 -0.82 32.12 51.03
CA ALA A 786 -0.99 30.78 51.58
C ALA A 786 -2.44 30.32 51.37
N LYS A 787 -2.62 29.01 51.09
CA LYS A 787 -3.94 28.39 50.93
C LYS A 787 -4.73 28.38 52.23
N THR A 788 -6.06 28.41 52.14
CA THR A 788 -6.97 28.24 53.29
C THR A 788 -6.75 26.85 53.90
N GLU A 789 -6.76 26.80 55.22
CA GLU A 789 -6.66 25.54 55.95
C GLU A 789 -7.81 24.60 55.60
N GLY A 790 -7.49 23.33 55.33
CA GLY A 790 -8.49 22.35 54.92
C GLY A 790 -8.93 22.43 53.45
N ALA A 791 -8.36 23.31 52.66
CA ALA A 791 -8.67 23.38 51.24
C ALA A 791 -8.10 22.16 50.46
N ALA A 792 -8.84 21.68 49.48
CA ALA A 792 -8.35 20.67 48.55
C ALA A 792 -7.37 21.34 47.59
N SER A 793 -6.14 20.88 47.55
CA SER A 793 -5.08 21.47 46.73
C SER A 793 -4.58 20.52 45.63
N PHE A 794 -4.02 21.13 44.59
CA PHE A 794 -3.37 20.41 43.48
C PHE A 794 -2.27 21.29 42.89
N MET A 795 -1.38 20.64 42.19
CA MET A 795 -0.26 21.29 41.46
C MET A 795 -0.53 21.21 39.98
N VAL A 796 -0.28 22.31 39.26
CA VAL A 796 -0.13 22.34 37.83
C VAL A 796 1.22 22.98 37.52
N GLY A 797 2.14 22.18 36.97
CA GLY A 797 3.55 22.53 36.90
C GLY A 797 4.09 22.76 38.31
N THR A 798 4.60 23.97 38.59
CA THR A 798 5.11 24.40 39.93
C THR A 798 4.16 25.33 40.66
N THR A 799 2.98 25.62 40.15
CA THR A 799 1.98 26.48 40.76
C THR A 799 0.99 25.67 41.59
N GLU A 800 0.79 26.06 42.84
CA GLU A 800 -0.22 25.45 43.71
C GLU A 800 -1.55 26.15 43.57
N TYR A 801 -2.63 25.37 43.44
CA TYR A 801 -3.98 25.78 43.40
C TYR A 801 -4.74 25.11 44.56
N ALA A 802 -5.70 25.82 45.15
CA ALA A 802 -6.47 25.27 46.26
C ALA A 802 -7.95 25.65 46.12
N VAL A 803 -8.81 24.72 46.46
CA VAL A 803 -10.27 24.94 46.50
C VAL A 803 -10.73 24.84 47.95
N PRO A 804 -11.11 25.96 48.57
CA PRO A 804 -11.66 25.94 49.92
C PRO A 804 -12.98 25.17 49.96
N LEU A 805 -13.14 24.24 50.86
CA LEU A 805 -14.28 23.33 50.94
C LEU A 805 -15.17 23.56 52.15
N GLY A 806 -14.74 24.34 53.14
CA GLY A 806 -15.52 24.62 54.35
C GLY A 806 -15.96 23.35 55.10
N ASN A 807 -17.24 23.23 55.40
CA ASN A 807 -17.79 22.08 56.13
C ASN A 807 -18.22 20.91 55.22
N MET A 808 -17.83 20.90 53.96
CA MET A 808 -18.24 19.89 52.97
C MET A 808 -17.40 18.59 52.97
N ILE A 809 -16.51 18.39 53.98
CA ILE A 809 -15.55 17.29 53.98
C ILE A 809 -15.74 16.36 55.16
N ASP A 810 -15.66 15.06 54.91
CA ASP A 810 -15.27 14.07 55.91
C ASP A 810 -13.75 14.09 56.05
N VAL A 811 -13.26 14.71 57.13
CA VAL A 811 -11.82 14.97 57.35
C VAL A 811 -11.02 13.65 57.42
N GLU A 812 -11.55 12.60 58.06
CA GLU A 812 -10.85 11.34 58.21
C GLU A 812 -10.71 10.62 56.88
N ALA A 813 -11.78 10.56 56.08
CA ALA A 813 -11.76 9.95 54.75
C ALA A 813 -10.83 10.72 53.82
N GLU A 814 -10.77 12.05 53.93
CA GLU A 814 -9.89 12.89 53.12
C GLU A 814 -8.41 12.69 53.45
N ILE A 815 -8.07 12.63 54.73
CA ILE A 815 -6.70 12.33 55.15
C ILE A 815 -6.26 10.98 54.61
N ALA A 816 -7.08 9.93 54.73
CA ALA A 816 -6.77 8.59 54.22
C ALA A 816 -6.55 8.61 52.70
N ARG A 817 -7.35 9.33 51.93
CA ARG A 817 -7.21 9.49 50.50
C ARG A 817 -5.88 10.17 50.13
N MET A 818 -5.58 11.28 50.79
CA MET A 818 -4.33 12.02 50.54
C MET A 818 -3.09 11.23 50.90
N GLU A 819 -3.12 10.45 52.00
CA GLU A 819 -2.02 9.57 52.37
C GLU A 819 -1.75 8.46 51.33
N ALA A 820 -2.85 7.90 50.75
CA ALA A 820 -2.74 6.93 49.69
C ALA A 820 -2.16 7.55 48.40
N GLU A 821 -2.56 8.75 48.05
CA GLU A 821 -2.04 9.49 46.89
C GLU A 821 -0.56 9.88 47.09
N LEU A 822 -0.20 10.32 48.29
CA LEU A 822 1.18 10.64 48.65
C LEU A 822 2.09 9.42 48.46
N LYS A 823 1.68 8.26 48.95
CA LYS A 823 2.43 7.00 48.83
C LYS A 823 2.62 6.63 47.35
N HIS A 824 1.58 6.81 46.55
CA HIS A 824 1.63 6.56 45.10
C HIS A 824 2.62 7.49 44.40
N LYS A 825 2.58 8.79 44.72
CA LYS A 825 3.48 9.80 44.13
C LYS A 825 4.94 9.62 44.58
N GLU A 826 5.17 9.23 45.81
CA GLU A 826 6.52 8.89 46.34
C GLU A 826 7.08 7.68 45.57
N GLY A 827 6.28 6.66 45.32
CA GLY A 827 6.67 5.51 44.52
C GLY A 827 6.99 5.91 43.06
N PHE A 828 6.18 6.77 42.47
CA PHE A 828 6.43 7.32 41.13
C PHE A 828 7.74 8.11 41.07
N LEU A 829 7.98 9.00 42.05
CA LEU A 829 9.22 9.78 42.15
C LEU A 829 10.46 8.89 42.27
N GLN A 830 10.38 7.84 43.08
CA GLN A 830 11.46 6.84 43.16
C GLN A 830 11.78 6.19 41.82
N GLY A 831 10.75 5.86 41.04
CA GLY A 831 10.93 5.31 39.69
C GLY A 831 11.61 6.29 38.72
N VAL A 832 11.24 7.57 38.79
CA VAL A 832 11.84 8.63 37.96
C VAL A 832 13.28 8.89 38.38
N MET A 833 13.56 8.96 39.69
CA MET A 833 14.90 9.18 40.24
C MET A 833 15.82 8.01 39.92
N LYS A 834 15.31 6.77 39.93
CA LYS A 834 16.07 5.59 39.54
C LYS A 834 16.50 5.64 38.09
N LYS A 835 15.61 6.14 37.20
CA LYS A 835 15.99 6.36 35.79
C LYS A 835 17.04 7.44 35.63
N LEU A 836 16.88 8.57 36.34
CA LEU A 836 17.82 9.71 36.26
C LEU A 836 19.15 9.43 36.93
N SER A 837 19.25 8.45 37.85
CA SER A 837 20.48 8.00 38.45
C SER A 837 21.22 6.93 37.62
N ASN A 838 20.60 6.41 36.57
CA ASN A 838 21.21 5.44 35.66
C ASN A 838 22.09 6.17 34.63
N GLU A 839 23.40 6.06 34.81
CA GLU A 839 24.39 6.70 33.92
C GLU A 839 24.24 6.31 32.46
N LYS A 840 23.88 5.06 32.19
CA LYS A 840 23.64 4.57 30.80
C LYS A 840 22.43 5.26 30.16
N PHE A 841 21.39 5.47 30.94
CA PHE A 841 20.21 6.17 30.46
C PHE A 841 20.52 7.66 30.22
N VAL A 842 21.13 8.33 31.20
CA VAL A 842 21.45 9.77 31.11
C VAL A 842 22.39 10.08 29.95
N ASN A 843 23.35 9.21 29.69
CA ASN A 843 24.35 9.44 28.64
C ASN A 843 23.89 9.08 27.23
N ASN A 844 22.87 8.22 27.09
CA ASN A 844 22.39 7.70 25.78
C ASN A 844 21.00 8.16 25.37
N ALA A 845 20.22 8.72 26.27
CA ALA A 845 18.88 9.20 25.97
C ALA A 845 18.90 10.54 25.21
N PRO A 846 17.97 10.77 24.26
CA PRO A 846 17.80 12.07 23.62
C PRO A 846 17.56 13.19 24.64
N ALA A 847 18.06 14.39 24.37
CA ALA A 847 17.94 15.54 25.28
C ALA A 847 16.49 15.84 25.68
N ALA A 848 15.55 15.73 24.75
CA ALA A 848 14.12 15.92 24.99
C ALA A 848 13.54 14.90 25.97
N VAL A 849 14.01 13.65 25.95
CA VAL A 849 13.57 12.60 26.88
C VAL A 849 14.11 12.85 28.28
N LEU A 850 15.35 13.29 28.39
CA LEU A 850 15.95 13.69 29.69
C LEU A 850 15.22 14.90 30.30
N GLU A 851 14.90 15.90 29.49
CA GLU A 851 14.17 17.08 29.94
C GLU A 851 12.77 16.72 30.44
N LEU A 852 12.08 15.80 29.73
CA LEU A 852 10.77 15.29 30.15
C LEU A 852 10.87 14.54 31.49
N GLU A 853 11.86 13.71 31.69
CA GLU A 853 12.04 12.98 32.96
C GLU A 853 12.41 13.93 34.12
N ARG A 854 13.23 14.96 33.87
CA ARG A 854 13.50 16.01 34.87
C ARG A 854 12.28 16.82 35.24
N LYS A 855 11.42 17.13 34.24
CA LYS A 855 10.14 17.80 34.48
C LYS A 855 9.22 16.92 35.34
N LYS A 856 9.14 15.62 35.05
CA LYS A 856 8.38 14.65 35.86
C LYS A 856 8.88 14.61 37.30
N GLN A 857 10.17 14.70 37.54
CA GLN A 857 10.75 14.78 38.87
C GLN A 857 10.30 16.06 39.59
N ALA A 858 10.45 17.24 38.96
CA ALA A 858 10.09 18.51 39.54
C ALA A 858 8.58 18.59 39.89
N ASP A 859 7.73 18.15 38.98
CA ASP A 859 6.28 18.10 39.13
C ASP A 859 5.87 17.16 40.29
N ALA A 860 6.48 15.98 40.33
CA ALA A 860 6.23 14.98 41.39
C ALA A 860 6.66 15.49 42.76
N GLU A 861 7.82 16.12 42.86
CA GLU A 861 8.31 16.73 44.12
C GLU A 861 7.38 17.83 44.60
N SER A 862 6.87 18.70 43.72
CA SER A 862 5.92 19.74 44.04
C SER A 862 4.58 19.16 44.53
N ILE A 863 4.06 18.12 43.91
CA ILE A 863 2.83 17.42 44.31
C ILE A 863 3.01 16.77 45.69
N ILE A 864 4.12 16.12 45.94
CA ILE A 864 4.45 15.46 47.21
C ILE A 864 4.50 16.49 48.36
N ASN A 865 5.16 17.62 48.15
CA ASN A 865 5.23 18.69 49.16
C ASN A 865 3.87 19.27 49.43
N SER A 866 3.06 19.55 48.42
CA SER A 866 1.70 20.05 48.56
C SER A 866 0.80 19.07 49.33
N LEU A 867 0.87 17.77 49.03
CA LEU A 867 0.13 16.73 49.73
C LEU A 867 0.51 16.64 51.22
N LYS A 868 1.82 16.70 51.56
CA LYS A 868 2.29 16.70 52.94
C LYS A 868 1.77 17.90 53.74
N GLU A 869 1.82 19.08 53.17
CA GLU A 869 1.29 20.30 53.76
C GLU A 869 -0.23 20.23 53.99
N SER A 870 -0.95 19.72 53.01
CA SER A 870 -2.42 19.56 53.10
C SER A 870 -2.84 18.55 54.15
N ILE A 871 -2.12 17.41 54.25
CA ILE A 871 -2.35 16.40 55.29
C ILE A 871 -2.07 16.98 56.65
N ALA A 872 -0.97 17.70 56.82
CA ALA A 872 -0.60 18.35 58.09
C ALA A 872 -1.67 19.40 58.51
N ALA A 873 -2.20 20.18 57.55
CA ALA A 873 -3.27 21.14 57.79
C ALA A 873 -4.58 20.49 58.24
N LEU A 874 -4.95 19.35 57.68
CA LEU A 874 -6.16 18.63 58.06
C LEU A 874 -6.04 17.87 59.39
N LYS A 875 -4.84 17.52 59.82
CA LYS A 875 -4.58 16.82 61.10
C LYS A 875 -4.54 17.81 62.30
N LYS A 876 -4.48 19.13 62.09
CA LYS A 876 -4.59 20.16 63.08
C LYS A 876 -6.03 20.43 63.44
#